data_168f1acd955ab1734eb913dad61fa33f
#
_entry.id   168f1acd955ab1734eb913dad61fa33f
#
_cell.length_a   1.000
_cell.length_b   1.000
_cell.length_c   1.000
_cell.angle_alpha   90.00
_cell.angle_beta   90.00
_cell.angle_gamma   90.00
#
_symmetry.space_group_name_H-M   'P 1'
#
loop_
_entity.id
_entity.type
_entity.pdbx_description
1 polymer ?
#
loop_
_entity_poly.entity_id
_entity_poly.type
_entity_poly.pdbx_seq_one_letter_code
_entity_poly.pdbx_strand_id
1 'polypeptide(L)'
;MAKKAFSFAHLLGRGTSASEEDEDKKTKKSKARRAEEDERDDDAEDDPDNDAEEEDPEEDAEDDSDDPDASEEDDPDDDGDDDRKESKAVPIRFGGQVYLVTGEDGKLAPVYEGGFTWRAVPYDTAMVGYQNQHINTLRLWSVEVPAEDEAHYATLESRQALENLTAVLYPDDSNEIGKRTRLMQEYFFVSAGIQSIIRYYKKSNLPLAMLSERVAIHINDTHPALCVPELMRILVDEEGLAWEQAWAITVKVMSYTNHTIMAEALEKWPVRMIEEVLPRMDQIIKEIDRRFVEGMQGVHPQALLDRTRIIIDDQVHMAHLAIIGSHSVNGVAKLHSDLLKSVVLHDFYLIYPARFNNKTNGIAQRRWLQLANQPLAKVLDQSIGTSWRNDPLDLQLLKNYYEDETVLQQIAEAKMSNKRALARYIQHTTGVTVDPTAIFDVQIKRLHAYKRQLLNLMHILKLYFEVKDDPTATFHPRVFIFGAKAAPSYHYAKSIIKVINEVANLINHDETINDKIKVVFLENYNVSLAEKIIPAADVSEQISLASKEASGTSNMKLMLNGAVTIATLDGANIEIRDAIGDENIAIFGLTEEEVYQYYAQRNYSAYAYYESDPVLQRVVNAFIDGTIPNIQVEGREIFDSLLKYNDEYFLLRDFHAYCDAQHRVDIAYQDTHRWQKISLMNIANAGKFSADETVRNYAADIWQIDPLFAHIKEPNAASLTESVPPLGND
;
A
#
# COMPACT_ATOMS: atom_id res chain seq x y z
N MET A 1 -34.71 -27.56 25.99
CA MET A 1 -33.26 -27.43 26.00
C MET A 1 -32.97 -25.99 25.66
N ALA A 2 -32.43 -25.23 26.59
CA ALA A 2 -32.26 -23.81 26.43
C ALA A 2 -31.06 -23.53 25.51
N LYS A 3 -31.29 -22.96 24.34
CA LYS A 3 -30.24 -22.42 23.48
C LYS A 3 -29.59 -21.27 24.23
N LYS A 4 -28.32 -21.41 24.64
CA LYS A 4 -27.51 -20.31 25.13
C LYS A 4 -27.17 -19.42 23.93
N ALA A 5 -27.75 -18.22 23.90
CA ALA A 5 -27.32 -17.18 22.97
C ALA A 5 -25.90 -16.75 23.30
N PHE A 6 -24.99 -16.94 22.39
CA PHE A 6 -23.63 -16.37 22.48
C PHE A 6 -23.70 -14.91 22.06
N SER A 7 -23.45 -14.00 23.00
CA SER A 7 -23.25 -12.58 22.70
C SER A 7 -21.88 -12.37 22.09
N PHE A 8 -21.80 -11.58 21.02
CA PHE A 8 -20.56 -11.14 20.38
C PHE A 8 -19.54 -10.54 21.38
N ALA A 9 -20.03 -9.88 22.42
CA ALA A 9 -19.20 -9.34 23.50
C ALA A 9 -18.42 -10.42 24.30
N HIS A 10 -18.87 -11.68 24.27
CA HIS A 10 -18.20 -12.78 24.95
C HIS A 10 -17.02 -13.35 24.14
N LEU A 11 -17.11 -13.26 22.82
CA LEU A 11 -16.03 -13.64 21.89
C LEU A 11 -14.89 -12.62 21.85
N LEU A 12 -15.20 -11.35 22.17
CA LEU A 12 -14.24 -10.25 22.18
C LEU A 12 -13.53 -10.04 23.53
N GLY A 13 -13.66 -10.98 24.47
CA GLY A 13 -12.78 -11.09 25.64
C GLY A 13 -13.06 -10.12 26.79
N ARG A 14 -14.21 -10.21 27.44
CA ARG A 14 -14.34 -9.77 28.85
C ARG A 14 -13.74 -10.84 29.76
N GLY A 15 -12.47 -10.68 30.10
CA GLY A 15 -11.86 -11.40 31.19
C GLY A 15 -12.41 -10.91 32.51
N THR A 16 -13.11 -11.77 33.22
CA THR A 16 -13.37 -11.59 34.65
C THR A 16 -12.15 -12.04 35.41
N SER A 17 -11.40 -11.10 36.01
CA SER A 17 -10.54 -11.41 37.14
C SER A 17 -11.30 -11.11 38.41
N ALA A 18 -11.60 -12.18 39.15
CA ALA A 18 -11.99 -12.07 40.56
C ALA A 18 -10.71 -12.11 41.39
N SER A 19 -10.50 -11.13 42.24
CA SER A 19 -9.88 -11.28 43.55
C SER A 19 -10.38 -10.17 44.43
N GLU A 20 -11.02 -10.63 45.49
CA GLU A 20 -11.50 -9.87 46.66
C GLU A 20 -10.32 -9.28 47.43
N GLU A 21 -10.55 -8.13 48.00
CA GLU A 21 -10.53 -7.74 49.43
C GLU A 21 -10.26 -6.25 49.60
N ASP A 22 -11.24 -5.61 50.04
CA ASP A 22 -11.50 -4.93 51.31
C ASP A 22 -10.88 -3.56 51.58
N GLU A 23 -11.83 -2.71 52.05
CA GLU A 23 -11.85 -1.62 53.00
C GLU A 23 -11.67 -0.15 52.51
N ASP A 24 -12.81 0.46 52.45
CA ASP A 24 -13.41 1.43 53.39
C ASP A 24 -13.08 2.93 53.21
N LYS A 25 -14.20 3.65 53.02
CA LYS A 25 -14.59 4.94 53.58
C LYS A 25 -14.18 6.28 52.97
N LYS A 26 -15.23 6.90 52.60
CA LYS A 26 -15.78 8.22 52.92
C LYS A 26 -15.71 9.35 51.88
N THR A 27 -16.89 9.55 51.31
CA THR A 27 -17.83 10.70 51.45
C THR A 27 -17.31 12.09 51.10
N LYS A 28 -17.96 12.73 50.16
CA LYS A 28 -19.04 13.75 50.15
C LYS A 28 -18.95 14.58 48.87
N LYS A 29 -20.02 14.57 48.06
CA LYS A 29 -21.11 15.54 47.93
C LYS A 29 -20.69 17.02 47.75
N SER A 30 -21.05 17.55 46.59
CA SER A 30 -22.01 18.63 46.37
C SER A 30 -22.03 18.99 44.86
N LYS A 31 -23.13 18.77 44.13
CA LYS A 31 -24.34 19.61 43.90
C LYS A 31 -23.94 21.00 43.36
N ALA A 32 -24.14 21.18 42.03
CA ALA A 32 -25.33 21.71 41.38
C ALA A 32 -25.52 23.23 41.48
N ARG A 33 -25.69 23.86 40.33
CA ARG A 33 -26.68 24.87 39.91
C ARG A 33 -26.10 25.59 38.68
N ARG A 34 -26.67 25.57 37.51
CA ARG A 34 -27.93 26.06 36.93
C ARG A 34 -28.19 27.56 37.13
N ALA A 35 -28.38 28.21 36.04
CA ALA A 35 -29.30 29.26 35.65
C ALA A 35 -28.54 30.33 34.85
N GLU A 36 -28.85 30.54 33.60
CA GLU A 36 -30.04 31.16 32.97
C GLU A 36 -29.87 32.68 32.82
N GLU A 37 -30.11 33.07 31.56
CA GLU A 37 -30.82 34.30 31.10
C GLU A 37 -29.98 35.59 31.19
N ASP A 38 -30.06 36.54 30.30
CA ASP A 38 -31.01 36.94 29.27
C ASP A 38 -30.37 38.04 28.40
N GLU A 39 -30.75 38.04 27.14
CA GLU A 39 -31.34 39.09 26.32
C GLU A 39 -30.68 40.47 26.13
N ARG A 40 -30.71 40.80 24.85
CA ARG A 40 -31.16 42.01 24.14
C ARG A 40 -30.10 42.99 23.75
N ASP A 41 -30.16 43.44 22.64
CA ASP A 41 -30.88 44.04 21.52
C ASP A 41 -30.08 45.20 20.92
N ASP A 42 -30.30 45.27 19.61
CA ASP A 42 -30.53 46.45 18.77
C ASP A 42 -29.36 47.31 18.27
N ASP A 43 -29.33 47.47 17.06
CA ASP A 43 -29.75 48.40 15.99
C ASP A 43 -28.60 48.59 14.96
N ALA A 44 -28.77 48.33 13.73
CA ALA A 44 -29.37 48.90 12.55
C ALA A 44 -28.68 50.20 12.00
N GLU A 45 -28.68 50.23 10.68
CA GLU A 45 -28.48 51.38 9.76
C GLU A 45 -27.06 51.54 9.17
N ASP A 46 -26.78 51.75 7.92
CA ASP A 46 -27.55 51.96 6.68
C ASP A 46 -26.62 51.82 5.47
N ASP A 47 -27.14 51.34 4.38
CA ASP A 47 -26.65 51.48 2.99
C ASP A 47 -26.75 52.96 2.55
N PRO A 48 -26.14 53.51 1.47
CA PRO A 48 -26.32 53.03 0.10
C PRO A 48 -25.23 53.36 -0.96
N ASP A 49 -25.44 52.68 -2.12
CA ASP A 49 -25.26 53.16 -3.52
C ASP A 49 -23.85 53.27 -4.13
N ASN A 50 -23.54 52.61 -5.23
CA ASN A 50 -23.92 52.97 -6.59
C ASN A 50 -23.19 52.15 -7.67
N ASP A 51 -23.97 51.59 -8.55
CA ASP A 51 -23.92 51.43 -10.00
C ASP A 51 -22.58 51.41 -10.76
N ALA A 52 -22.44 50.39 -11.60
CA ALA A 52 -22.33 50.53 -13.06
C ALA A 52 -22.41 49.17 -13.77
N GLU A 53 -23.33 49.14 -14.68
CA GLU A 53 -23.68 48.14 -15.69
C GLU A 53 -22.56 47.92 -16.72
N GLU A 54 -22.51 46.73 -17.33
CA GLU A 54 -22.38 46.53 -18.79
C GLU A 54 -22.66 45.04 -19.12
N GLU A 55 -23.75 44.81 -19.63
CA GLU A 55 -24.41 44.18 -20.80
C GLU A 55 -23.84 42.86 -21.33
N ASP A 56 -24.75 41.88 -21.30
CA ASP A 56 -24.86 40.66 -22.11
C ASP A 56 -25.12 40.97 -23.58
N PRO A 57 -24.94 40.03 -24.51
CA PRO A 57 -26.09 39.69 -25.33
C PRO A 57 -26.45 38.21 -25.34
N GLU A 58 -27.73 38.03 -25.24
CA GLU A 58 -28.57 36.86 -25.45
C GLU A 58 -28.42 36.24 -26.85
N GLU A 59 -28.63 34.94 -26.96
CA GLU A 59 -29.37 34.35 -28.07
C GLU A 59 -30.28 33.24 -27.54
N ASP A 60 -31.56 33.46 -27.78
CA ASP A 60 -32.72 32.64 -27.54
C ASP A 60 -32.74 31.36 -28.37
N ALA A 61 -33.28 30.27 -27.77
CA ALA A 61 -34.17 29.35 -28.47
C ALA A 61 -35.05 28.62 -27.45
N GLU A 62 -36.30 29.03 -27.42
CA GLU A 62 -37.44 28.32 -26.86
C GLU A 62 -37.65 26.99 -27.60
N ASP A 63 -37.98 25.92 -26.90
CA ASP A 63 -39.01 24.98 -27.37
C ASP A 63 -39.73 24.32 -26.20
N ASP A 64 -41.02 24.63 -26.12
CA ASP A 64 -42.03 23.99 -25.29
C ASP A 64 -42.36 22.59 -25.82
N SER A 65 -42.41 21.60 -24.96
CA SER A 65 -43.44 20.54 -25.02
C SER A 65 -43.62 19.86 -23.67
N ASP A 66 -44.66 20.24 -22.97
CA ASP A 66 -45.33 19.45 -21.96
C ASP A 66 -45.85 18.14 -22.57
N ASP A 67 -45.40 17.00 -22.07
CA ASP A 67 -46.10 15.73 -22.21
C ASP A 67 -46.21 15.04 -20.83
N PRO A 68 -47.40 15.00 -20.21
CA PRO A 68 -47.61 14.30 -18.94
C PRO A 68 -48.19 12.93 -19.22
N ASP A 69 -47.41 11.94 -19.59
CA ASP A 69 -47.73 10.52 -19.46
C ASP A 69 -46.52 9.65 -19.82
N ALA A 70 -45.53 9.61 -18.95
CA ALA A 70 -44.59 8.50 -18.95
C ALA A 70 -44.85 7.70 -17.70
N SER A 71 -45.68 6.65 -17.85
CA SER A 71 -45.83 5.56 -16.92
C SER A 71 -44.44 5.02 -16.56
N GLU A 72 -44.14 4.98 -15.27
CA GLU A 72 -43.04 4.17 -14.74
C GLU A 72 -43.24 2.73 -15.22
N GLU A 73 -42.58 2.33 -16.28
CA GLU A 73 -42.35 0.94 -16.58
C GLU A 73 -41.23 0.47 -15.62
N ASP A 74 -41.67 -0.28 -14.60
CA ASP A 74 -40.78 -1.09 -13.77
C ASP A 74 -39.85 -1.89 -14.65
N ASP A 75 -38.57 -1.60 -14.54
CA ASP A 75 -37.52 -2.35 -15.20
C ASP A 75 -37.42 -3.75 -14.57
N PRO A 76 -37.82 -4.81 -15.30
CA PRO A 76 -37.88 -6.16 -14.71
C PRO A 76 -36.48 -6.79 -14.50
N ASP A 77 -35.37 -6.05 -14.74
CA ASP A 77 -34.01 -6.57 -14.64
C ASP A 77 -33.29 -6.29 -13.31
N ASP A 78 -33.84 -5.48 -12.41
CA ASP A 78 -33.21 -5.13 -11.12
C ASP A 78 -33.35 -6.25 -10.06
N ASP A 79 -34.43 -7.02 -10.09
CA ASP A 79 -34.63 -8.17 -9.18
C ASP A 79 -33.70 -9.37 -9.53
N GLY A 80 -33.22 -9.45 -10.76
CA GLY A 80 -32.36 -10.55 -11.23
C GLY A 80 -30.91 -10.46 -10.78
N ASP A 81 -30.42 -9.29 -10.35
CA ASP A 81 -29.01 -9.10 -9.95
C ASP A 81 -28.80 -9.42 -8.47
N ASP A 82 -29.78 -9.18 -7.63
CA ASP A 82 -29.75 -9.54 -6.21
C ASP A 82 -29.85 -11.05 -6.00
N ASP A 83 -30.73 -11.74 -6.71
CA ASP A 83 -30.81 -13.22 -6.71
C ASP A 83 -29.51 -13.87 -7.22
N ARG A 84 -28.83 -13.26 -8.18
CA ARG A 84 -27.51 -13.73 -8.68
C ARG A 84 -26.40 -13.50 -7.66
N LYS A 85 -26.41 -12.41 -6.90
CA LYS A 85 -25.44 -12.14 -5.84
C LYS A 85 -25.65 -13.11 -4.67
N GLU A 86 -26.87 -13.34 -4.26
CA GLU A 86 -27.21 -14.31 -3.22
C GLU A 86 -26.80 -15.73 -3.56
N SER A 87 -26.98 -16.17 -4.81
CA SER A 87 -26.60 -17.50 -5.28
C SER A 87 -25.08 -17.74 -5.26
N LYS A 88 -24.25 -16.69 -5.24
CA LYS A 88 -22.78 -16.74 -5.19
C LYS A 88 -22.22 -16.61 -3.79
N ALA A 89 -23.01 -16.23 -2.80
CA ALA A 89 -22.59 -16.08 -1.42
C ALA A 89 -22.05 -17.40 -0.85
N VAL A 90 -21.07 -17.28 0.06
CA VAL A 90 -20.44 -18.44 0.71
C VAL A 90 -20.46 -18.28 2.23
N PRO A 91 -20.68 -19.39 2.99
CA PRO A 91 -20.67 -19.34 4.44
C PRO A 91 -19.22 -19.34 4.97
N ILE A 92 -18.96 -18.47 5.95
CA ILE A 92 -17.67 -18.40 6.66
C ILE A 92 -17.94 -18.62 8.14
N ARG A 93 -17.30 -19.64 8.69
CA ARG A 93 -17.52 -20.06 10.09
C ARG A 93 -16.41 -19.58 11.00
N PHE A 94 -16.80 -19.08 12.18
CA PHE A 94 -15.91 -18.61 13.24
C PHE A 94 -16.24 -19.23 14.58
N GLY A 95 -15.21 -19.44 15.39
CA GLY A 95 -15.32 -19.87 16.79
C GLY A 95 -15.93 -21.25 16.98
N GLY A 96 -16.38 -21.52 18.21
CA GLY A 96 -16.89 -22.83 18.61
C GLY A 96 -15.78 -23.82 18.94
N GLN A 97 -16.12 -25.10 18.85
CA GLN A 97 -15.19 -26.23 19.05
C GLN A 97 -15.29 -27.19 17.87
N VAL A 98 -14.21 -27.86 17.55
CA VAL A 98 -14.14 -28.84 16.46
C VAL A 98 -13.56 -30.15 16.97
N TYR A 99 -14.29 -31.22 16.77
CA TYR A 99 -13.90 -32.57 17.13
C TYR A 99 -13.74 -33.41 15.86
N LEU A 100 -12.69 -34.19 15.76
CA LEU A 100 -12.56 -35.18 14.70
C LEU A 100 -13.21 -36.49 15.14
N VAL A 101 -14.20 -36.92 14.41
CA VAL A 101 -14.95 -38.15 14.68
C VAL A 101 -14.71 -39.15 13.55
N THR A 102 -14.43 -40.38 13.89
CA THR A 102 -14.29 -41.45 12.88
C THR A 102 -15.67 -41.82 12.35
N GLY A 103 -15.90 -41.62 11.07
CA GLY A 103 -17.12 -42.03 10.38
C GLY A 103 -17.22 -43.56 10.20
N GLU A 104 -18.37 -43.99 9.69
CA GLU A 104 -18.61 -45.43 9.40
C GLU A 104 -17.65 -45.97 8.33
N ASP A 105 -17.15 -45.11 7.45
CA ASP A 105 -16.14 -45.39 6.43
C ASP A 105 -14.69 -45.43 6.95
N GLY A 106 -14.50 -45.23 8.27
CA GLY A 106 -13.20 -45.20 8.94
C GLY A 106 -12.41 -43.88 8.74
N LYS A 107 -12.97 -42.88 8.04
CA LYS A 107 -12.33 -41.59 7.88
C LYS A 107 -12.67 -40.64 9.04
N LEU A 108 -11.73 -39.76 9.34
CA LEU A 108 -11.95 -38.66 10.28
C LEU A 108 -12.73 -37.54 9.60
N ALA A 109 -13.84 -37.13 10.19
CA ALA A 109 -14.64 -35.99 9.76
C ALA A 109 -14.76 -34.97 10.89
N PRO A 110 -14.68 -33.66 10.61
CA PRO A 110 -14.84 -32.63 11.62
C PRO A 110 -16.31 -32.47 12.00
N VAL A 111 -16.56 -32.44 13.31
CA VAL A 111 -17.87 -32.10 13.91
C VAL A 111 -17.71 -30.77 14.63
N TYR A 112 -18.53 -29.82 14.25
CA TYR A 112 -18.52 -28.46 14.81
C TYR A 112 -19.58 -28.29 15.88
N GLU A 113 -19.20 -27.78 17.04
CA GLU A 113 -20.10 -27.44 18.13
C GLU A 113 -19.97 -25.96 18.50
N GLY A 114 -21.12 -25.23 18.52
CA GLY A 114 -21.12 -23.79 18.77
C GLY A 114 -20.53 -22.98 17.60
N GLY A 115 -20.04 -21.77 17.91
CA GLY A 115 -19.57 -20.82 16.89
C GLY A 115 -20.70 -20.12 16.17
N PHE A 116 -20.35 -19.35 15.15
CA PHE A 116 -21.30 -18.62 14.30
C PHE A 116 -20.82 -18.64 12.85
N THR A 117 -21.75 -18.36 11.93
CA THR A 117 -21.47 -18.33 10.50
C THR A 117 -21.96 -17.01 9.92
N TRP A 118 -21.08 -16.34 9.17
CA TRP A 118 -21.43 -15.18 8.36
C TRP A 118 -21.46 -15.55 6.89
N ARG A 119 -22.21 -14.76 6.11
CA ARG A 119 -22.22 -14.89 4.65
C ARG A 119 -21.26 -13.88 4.03
N ALA A 120 -20.37 -14.36 3.17
CA ALA A 120 -19.56 -13.51 2.30
C ALA A 120 -20.26 -13.39 0.95
N VAL A 121 -20.67 -12.18 0.59
CA VAL A 121 -21.33 -11.84 -0.67
C VAL A 121 -20.33 -11.18 -1.63
N PRO A 122 -20.21 -11.69 -2.86
CA PRO A 122 -19.26 -11.14 -3.83
C PRO A 122 -19.80 -9.91 -4.54
N TYR A 123 -18.93 -8.90 -4.68
CA TYR A 123 -19.14 -7.71 -5.51
C TYR A 123 -18.09 -7.70 -6.60
N ASP A 124 -18.53 -7.90 -7.85
CA ASP A 124 -17.67 -8.05 -9.00
C ASP A 124 -17.52 -6.72 -9.76
N THR A 125 -16.29 -6.28 -9.97
CA THR A 125 -15.96 -5.14 -10.82
C THR A 125 -15.21 -5.62 -12.05
N ALA A 126 -15.69 -5.21 -13.23
CA ALA A 126 -15.05 -5.55 -14.49
C ALA A 126 -13.71 -4.82 -14.64
N MET A 127 -12.62 -5.57 -14.85
CA MET A 127 -11.29 -5.08 -15.18
C MET A 127 -11.04 -5.27 -16.66
N VAL A 128 -11.41 -4.26 -17.45
CA VAL A 128 -11.35 -4.32 -18.91
C VAL A 128 -9.90 -4.25 -19.37
N GLY A 129 -9.50 -5.17 -20.24
CA GLY A 129 -8.17 -5.17 -20.84
C GLY A 129 -7.99 -4.02 -21.84
N TYR A 130 -6.76 -3.49 -21.93
CA TYR A 130 -6.46 -2.39 -22.81
C TYR A 130 -6.47 -2.84 -24.28
N GLN A 131 -7.37 -2.26 -25.10
CA GLN A 131 -7.53 -2.54 -26.54
C GLN A 131 -7.67 -4.03 -26.90
N ASN A 132 -8.29 -4.81 -26.01
CA ASN A 132 -8.58 -6.23 -26.25
C ASN A 132 -9.98 -6.58 -25.71
N GLN A 133 -10.42 -7.82 -25.96
CA GLN A 133 -11.75 -8.29 -25.57
C GLN A 133 -11.77 -9.04 -24.21
N HIS A 134 -10.66 -9.02 -23.47
CA HIS A 134 -10.58 -9.70 -22.19
C HIS A 134 -11.08 -8.80 -21.07
N ILE A 135 -11.85 -9.40 -20.19
CA ILE A 135 -12.34 -8.79 -18.97
C ILE A 135 -11.98 -9.70 -17.80
N ASN A 136 -11.11 -9.21 -16.94
CA ASN A 136 -10.85 -9.85 -15.66
C ASN A 136 -11.83 -9.34 -14.61
N THR A 137 -12.04 -10.11 -13.55
CA THR A 137 -12.91 -9.73 -12.44
C THR A 137 -12.09 -9.35 -11.23
N LEU A 138 -12.27 -8.13 -10.74
CA LEU A 138 -11.89 -7.78 -9.38
C LEU A 138 -13.09 -8.10 -8.48
N ARG A 139 -12.94 -9.13 -7.64
CA ARG A 139 -13.97 -9.55 -6.69
C ARG A 139 -13.65 -9.03 -5.31
N LEU A 140 -14.53 -8.22 -4.77
CA LEU A 140 -14.55 -7.80 -3.38
C LEU A 140 -15.64 -8.59 -2.65
N TRP A 141 -15.54 -8.64 -1.33
CA TRP A 141 -16.47 -9.36 -0.49
C TRP A 141 -17.04 -8.45 0.58
N SER A 142 -18.34 -8.49 0.74
CA SER A 142 -19.05 -7.87 1.87
C SER A 142 -19.61 -8.96 2.79
N VAL A 143 -19.72 -8.62 4.06
CA VAL A 143 -20.36 -9.49 5.04
C VAL A 143 -21.84 -9.17 5.13
N GLU A 144 -22.67 -10.20 5.07
CA GLU A 144 -24.11 -10.09 5.30
C GLU A 144 -24.56 -11.09 6.35
N VAL A 145 -25.59 -10.70 7.11
CA VAL A 145 -26.23 -11.56 8.10
C VAL A 145 -27.39 -12.25 7.43
N PRO A 146 -27.51 -13.60 7.54
CA PRO A 146 -28.69 -14.29 7.09
C PRO A 146 -29.93 -13.76 7.80
N ALA A 147 -31.07 -13.59 7.09
CA ALA A 147 -32.33 -13.03 7.63
C ALA A 147 -32.84 -13.79 8.86
N GLU A 148 -32.57 -15.08 8.94
CA GLU A 148 -32.89 -15.97 10.08
C GLU A 148 -32.10 -15.64 11.36
N ASP A 149 -30.92 -14.97 11.20
CA ASP A 149 -30.02 -14.58 12.30
C ASP A 149 -30.10 -13.09 12.65
N GLU A 150 -30.91 -12.29 11.96
CA GLU A 150 -31.05 -10.84 12.20
C GLU A 150 -31.35 -10.47 13.65
N ALA A 151 -32.14 -11.32 14.36
CA ALA A 151 -32.44 -11.12 15.74
C ALA A 151 -31.24 -11.19 16.68
N HIS A 152 -30.17 -11.90 16.30
CA HIS A 152 -28.91 -11.97 17.04
C HIS A 152 -28.05 -10.70 16.90
N TYR A 153 -28.28 -9.94 15.82
CA TYR A 153 -27.56 -8.70 15.51
C TYR A 153 -28.43 -7.45 15.73
N ALA A 154 -29.48 -7.59 16.55
CA ALA A 154 -30.44 -6.49 16.82
C ALA A 154 -29.82 -5.32 17.60
N THR A 155 -28.63 -5.48 18.21
CA THR A 155 -27.95 -4.37 18.88
C THR A 155 -27.08 -3.58 17.90
N LEU A 156 -27.05 -2.25 18.07
CA LEU A 156 -26.20 -1.36 17.28
C LEU A 156 -24.72 -1.80 17.33
N GLU A 157 -24.27 -2.24 18.50
CA GLU A 157 -22.88 -2.69 18.74
C GLU A 157 -22.53 -3.94 17.93
N SER A 158 -23.45 -4.90 17.82
CA SER A 158 -23.23 -6.12 17.03
C SER A 158 -23.27 -5.87 15.52
N ARG A 159 -24.13 -4.97 15.04
CA ARG A 159 -24.17 -4.53 13.64
C ARG A 159 -22.89 -3.79 13.26
N GLN A 160 -22.45 -2.87 14.10
CA GLN A 160 -21.24 -2.09 13.83
C GLN A 160 -19.97 -2.95 13.79
N ALA A 161 -19.88 -3.96 14.65
CA ALA A 161 -18.78 -4.93 14.63
C ALA A 161 -18.78 -5.77 13.34
N LEU A 162 -19.95 -6.13 12.83
CA LEU A 162 -20.12 -6.84 11.57
C LEU A 162 -19.74 -5.95 10.37
N GLU A 163 -20.30 -4.75 10.31
CA GLU A 163 -20.00 -3.78 9.25
C GLU A 163 -18.51 -3.43 9.19
N ASN A 164 -17.87 -3.26 10.34
CA ASN A 164 -16.43 -2.94 10.44
C ASN A 164 -15.55 -4.06 9.90
N LEU A 165 -16.01 -5.30 9.83
CA LEU A 165 -15.23 -6.40 9.28
C LEU A 165 -14.79 -6.14 7.84
N THR A 166 -15.67 -5.56 7.02
CA THR A 166 -15.38 -5.29 5.60
C THR A 166 -15.25 -3.82 5.27
N ALA A 167 -15.73 -2.91 6.12
CA ALA A 167 -15.65 -1.47 5.91
C ALA A 167 -14.29 -0.87 6.30
N VAL A 168 -13.64 -1.40 7.35
CA VAL A 168 -12.34 -0.90 7.86
C VAL A 168 -11.27 -1.97 7.72
N LEU A 169 -10.53 -1.92 6.61
CA LEU A 169 -9.58 -2.99 6.23
C LEU A 169 -8.39 -3.14 7.21
N TYR A 170 -7.96 -2.07 7.86
CA TYR A 170 -6.89 -2.08 8.86
C TYR A 170 -7.42 -1.50 10.18
N PRO A 171 -8.06 -2.32 11.03
CA PRO A 171 -8.51 -1.87 12.34
C PRO A 171 -7.32 -1.48 13.23
N ASP A 172 -7.61 -0.72 14.29
CA ASP A 172 -6.59 -0.42 15.30
C ASP A 172 -6.25 -1.71 16.07
N ASP A 173 -5.11 -2.30 15.75
CA ASP A 173 -4.57 -3.55 16.31
C ASP A 173 -3.69 -3.35 17.54
N SER A 174 -3.72 -2.16 18.15
CA SER A 174 -3.04 -1.89 19.42
C SER A 174 -3.64 -2.68 20.60
N ASN A 175 -4.84 -3.24 20.42
CA ASN A 175 -5.57 -4.00 21.42
C ASN A 175 -6.06 -5.37 20.89
N GLU A 176 -6.47 -6.25 21.81
CA GLU A 176 -6.90 -7.61 21.49
C GLU A 176 -8.14 -7.66 20.56
N ILE A 177 -9.04 -6.68 20.67
CA ILE A 177 -10.25 -6.62 19.84
C ILE A 177 -9.87 -6.35 18.39
N GLY A 178 -9.03 -5.35 18.17
CA GLY A 178 -8.56 -5.01 16.82
C GLY A 178 -7.74 -6.15 16.18
N LYS A 179 -6.88 -6.83 16.96
CA LYS A 179 -6.14 -8.01 16.47
C LYS A 179 -7.09 -9.14 16.06
N ARG A 180 -8.11 -9.45 16.88
CA ARG A 180 -9.12 -10.46 16.54
C ARG A 180 -9.89 -10.07 15.28
N THR A 181 -10.31 -8.82 15.17
CA THR A 181 -10.99 -8.32 13.98
C THR A 181 -10.10 -8.47 12.74
N ARG A 182 -8.81 -8.16 12.85
CA ARG A 182 -7.86 -8.33 11.74
C ARG A 182 -7.71 -9.80 11.33
N LEU A 183 -7.54 -10.71 12.26
CA LEU A 183 -7.48 -12.16 11.98
C LEU A 183 -8.77 -12.66 11.32
N MET A 184 -9.92 -12.18 11.79
CA MET A 184 -11.22 -12.52 11.21
C MET A 184 -11.36 -12.00 9.78
N GLN A 185 -10.89 -10.77 9.49
CA GLN A 185 -10.85 -10.22 8.14
C GLN A 185 -10.02 -11.09 7.20
N GLU A 186 -8.81 -11.46 7.60
CA GLU A 186 -7.91 -12.28 6.79
C GLU A 186 -8.56 -13.61 6.43
N TYR A 187 -9.12 -14.31 7.42
CA TYR A 187 -9.80 -15.58 7.16
C TYR A 187 -11.08 -15.41 6.35
N PHE A 188 -11.86 -14.36 6.60
CA PHE A 188 -13.09 -14.08 5.87
C PHE A 188 -12.84 -13.95 4.36
N PHE A 189 -11.86 -13.13 3.97
CA PHE A 189 -11.52 -12.93 2.56
C PHE A 189 -10.86 -14.16 1.95
N VAL A 190 -10.00 -14.85 2.69
CA VAL A 190 -9.34 -16.08 2.24
C VAL A 190 -10.36 -17.18 1.98
N SER A 191 -11.21 -17.47 2.96
CA SER A 191 -12.19 -18.55 2.85
C SER A 191 -13.20 -18.27 1.73
N ALA A 192 -13.70 -17.02 1.64
CA ALA A 192 -14.58 -16.60 0.55
C ALA A 192 -13.93 -16.79 -0.83
N GLY A 193 -12.69 -16.37 -0.98
CA GLY A 193 -11.92 -16.50 -2.22
C GLY A 193 -11.69 -17.96 -2.62
N ILE A 194 -11.17 -18.79 -1.71
CA ILE A 194 -10.87 -20.20 -1.99
C ILE A 194 -12.15 -21.00 -2.29
N GLN A 195 -13.21 -20.85 -1.50
CA GLN A 195 -14.50 -21.49 -1.78
C GLN A 195 -15.03 -21.10 -3.18
N SER A 196 -14.94 -19.82 -3.54
CA SER A 196 -15.34 -19.33 -4.85
C SER A 196 -14.52 -19.96 -6.00
N ILE A 197 -13.19 -20.05 -5.84
CA ILE A 197 -12.29 -20.67 -6.82
C ILE A 197 -12.65 -22.14 -7.01
N ILE A 198 -12.80 -22.92 -5.93
CA ILE A 198 -13.14 -24.33 -6.01
C ILE A 198 -14.54 -24.54 -6.62
N ARG A 199 -15.52 -23.72 -6.25
CA ARG A 199 -16.87 -23.74 -6.85
C ARG A 199 -16.82 -23.49 -8.36
N TYR A 200 -15.98 -22.53 -8.80
CA TYR A 200 -15.79 -22.24 -10.22
C TYR A 200 -15.09 -23.40 -10.95
N TYR A 201 -14.01 -23.94 -10.35
CA TYR A 201 -13.30 -25.09 -10.93
C TYR A 201 -14.21 -26.31 -11.12
N LYS A 202 -15.10 -26.62 -10.15
CA LYS A 202 -16.04 -27.76 -10.22
C LYS A 202 -16.99 -27.67 -11.40
N LYS A 203 -17.25 -26.48 -11.98
CA LYS A 203 -18.04 -26.33 -13.22
C LYS A 203 -17.36 -26.94 -14.44
N SER A 204 -16.06 -27.16 -14.41
CA SER A 204 -15.33 -27.83 -15.49
C SER A 204 -15.54 -29.34 -15.51
N ASN A 205 -16.09 -29.93 -14.45
CA ASN A 205 -16.23 -31.38 -14.24
C ASN A 205 -14.89 -32.16 -14.30
N LEU A 206 -13.76 -31.48 -14.10
CA LEU A 206 -12.44 -32.11 -14.04
C LEU A 206 -12.18 -32.67 -12.64
N PRO A 207 -11.40 -33.78 -12.54
CA PRO A 207 -10.99 -34.30 -11.24
C PRO A 207 -10.18 -33.29 -10.44
N LEU A 208 -10.37 -33.22 -9.10
CA LEU A 208 -9.59 -32.33 -8.22
C LEU A 208 -8.08 -32.56 -8.29
N ALA A 209 -7.63 -33.76 -8.64
CA ALA A 209 -6.21 -34.04 -8.88
C ALA A 209 -5.59 -33.17 -9.99
N MET A 210 -6.40 -32.63 -10.89
CA MET A 210 -5.97 -31.71 -11.95
C MET A 210 -6.08 -30.22 -11.56
N LEU A 211 -6.43 -29.89 -10.31
CA LEU A 211 -6.60 -28.52 -9.88
C LEU A 211 -5.35 -27.68 -10.15
N SER A 212 -4.17 -28.21 -9.84
CA SER A 212 -2.89 -27.51 -10.05
C SER A 212 -2.51 -27.28 -11.53
N GLU A 213 -3.19 -27.94 -12.46
CA GLU A 213 -2.99 -27.71 -13.89
C GLU A 213 -3.89 -26.61 -14.46
N ARG A 214 -4.86 -26.14 -13.67
CA ARG A 214 -5.89 -25.18 -14.09
C ARG A 214 -5.99 -23.94 -13.21
N VAL A 215 -5.45 -24.02 -11.99
CA VAL A 215 -5.56 -22.97 -10.98
C VAL A 215 -4.19 -22.68 -10.41
N ALA A 216 -3.80 -21.42 -10.40
CA ALA A 216 -2.69 -20.88 -9.65
C ALA A 216 -3.21 -19.86 -8.62
N ILE A 217 -2.84 -20.02 -7.37
CA ILE A 217 -3.20 -19.09 -6.29
C ILE A 217 -1.92 -18.47 -5.78
N HIS A 218 -1.87 -17.13 -5.80
CA HIS A 218 -0.69 -16.39 -5.40
C HIS A 218 -0.95 -15.63 -4.10
N ILE A 219 -0.24 -16.00 -3.04
CA ILE A 219 -0.27 -15.38 -1.71
C ILE A 219 0.52 -14.08 -1.79
N ASN A 220 -0.20 -12.95 -1.71
CA ASN A 220 0.39 -11.62 -1.79
C ASN A 220 0.69 -11.09 -0.39
N ASP A 221 1.94 -11.15 0.04
CA ASP A 221 2.38 -11.03 1.43
C ASP A 221 1.82 -12.15 2.33
N THR A 222 1.97 -12.04 3.66
CA THR A 222 1.49 -13.03 4.61
C THR A 222 0.01 -12.92 4.94
N HIS A 223 -0.63 -11.79 4.61
CA HIS A 223 -2.02 -11.52 4.97
C HIS A 223 -2.99 -12.63 4.54
N PRO A 224 -2.89 -13.21 3.32
CA PRO A 224 -3.72 -14.35 2.92
C PRO A 224 -3.05 -15.72 3.13
N ALA A 225 -2.05 -15.88 4.01
CA ALA A 225 -1.36 -17.15 4.21
C ALA A 225 -2.29 -18.28 4.70
N LEU A 226 -3.42 -17.95 5.31
CA LEU A 226 -4.48 -18.89 5.65
C LEU A 226 -5.10 -19.62 4.44
N CYS A 227 -4.79 -19.18 3.21
CA CYS A 227 -5.13 -19.92 1.98
C CYS A 227 -4.62 -21.36 2.01
N VAL A 228 -3.46 -21.60 2.61
CA VAL A 228 -2.85 -22.93 2.71
C VAL A 228 -3.72 -23.88 3.54
N PRO A 229 -4.02 -23.62 4.83
CA PRO A 229 -4.87 -24.48 5.61
C PRO A 229 -6.33 -24.47 5.17
N GLU A 230 -6.85 -23.38 4.58
CA GLU A 230 -8.23 -23.35 4.08
C GLU A 230 -8.41 -24.24 2.84
N LEU A 231 -7.47 -24.23 1.89
CA LEU A 231 -7.53 -25.18 0.78
C LEU A 231 -7.43 -26.62 1.27
N MET A 232 -6.58 -26.89 2.25
CA MET A 232 -6.50 -28.21 2.89
C MET A 232 -7.84 -28.60 3.53
N ARG A 233 -8.48 -27.69 4.27
CA ARG A 233 -9.81 -27.92 4.86
C ARG A 233 -10.84 -28.34 3.82
N ILE A 234 -10.93 -27.57 2.72
CA ILE A 234 -11.91 -27.88 1.66
C ILE A 234 -11.59 -29.25 1.04
N LEU A 235 -10.33 -29.50 0.67
CA LEU A 235 -9.97 -30.75 -0.01
C LEU A 235 -10.14 -32.00 0.89
N VAL A 236 -9.85 -31.86 2.20
CA VAL A 236 -9.95 -32.99 3.14
C VAL A 236 -11.36 -33.14 3.71
N ASP A 237 -11.92 -32.04 4.26
CA ASP A 237 -13.17 -32.10 5.03
C ASP A 237 -14.42 -32.12 4.15
N GLU A 238 -14.41 -31.37 3.03
CA GLU A 238 -15.57 -31.25 2.12
C GLU A 238 -15.49 -32.23 0.94
N GLU A 239 -14.29 -32.39 0.36
CA GLU A 239 -14.11 -33.20 -0.84
C GLU A 239 -13.60 -34.62 -0.52
N GLY A 240 -13.26 -34.92 0.73
CA GLY A 240 -12.93 -36.25 1.22
C GLY A 240 -11.60 -36.81 0.72
N LEU A 241 -10.66 -35.98 0.24
CA LEU A 241 -9.34 -36.43 -0.19
C LEU A 241 -8.49 -36.87 1.00
N ALA A 242 -7.60 -37.83 0.75
CA ALA A 242 -6.56 -38.15 1.72
C ALA A 242 -5.60 -36.96 1.90
N TRP A 243 -5.07 -36.78 3.11
CA TRP A 243 -4.19 -35.67 3.47
C TRP A 243 -3.04 -35.48 2.48
N GLU A 244 -2.36 -36.56 2.11
CA GLU A 244 -1.19 -36.53 1.22
C GLU A 244 -1.56 -36.04 -0.17
N GLN A 245 -2.73 -36.43 -0.66
CA GLN A 245 -3.25 -35.95 -1.96
C GLN A 245 -3.62 -34.47 -1.92
N ALA A 246 -4.34 -34.05 -0.87
CA ALA A 246 -4.71 -32.67 -0.64
C ALA A 246 -3.45 -31.78 -0.50
N TRP A 247 -2.46 -32.21 0.26
CA TRP A 247 -1.21 -31.48 0.45
C TRP A 247 -0.40 -31.34 -0.85
N ALA A 248 -0.30 -32.41 -1.64
CA ALA A 248 0.40 -32.38 -2.92
C ALA A 248 -0.27 -31.41 -3.92
N ILE A 249 -1.61 -31.30 -3.90
CA ILE A 249 -2.36 -30.32 -4.68
C ILE A 249 -2.10 -28.91 -4.15
N THR A 250 -2.25 -28.70 -2.85
CA THR A 250 -2.09 -27.39 -2.19
C THR A 250 -0.73 -26.77 -2.49
N VAL A 251 0.36 -27.50 -2.28
CA VAL A 251 1.72 -26.98 -2.54
C VAL A 251 1.92 -26.61 -4.02
N LYS A 252 1.35 -27.37 -4.97
CA LYS A 252 1.47 -27.07 -6.39
C LYS A 252 0.63 -25.87 -6.84
N VAL A 253 -0.51 -25.63 -6.20
CA VAL A 253 -1.41 -24.52 -6.51
C VAL A 253 -0.90 -23.20 -5.92
N MET A 254 -0.27 -23.23 -4.73
CA MET A 254 0.13 -22.04 -3.99
C MET A 254 1.51 -21.56 -4.39
N SER A 255 1.65 -20.23 -4.49
CA SER A 255 2.91 -19.51 -4.55
C SER A 255 2.85 -18.28 -3.63
N TYR A 256 4.01 -17.79 -3.19
CA TYR A 256 4.10 -16.73 -2.18
C TYR A 256 5.07 -15.63 -2.61
N THR A 257 4.62 -14.39 -2.53
CA THR A 257 5.47 -13.19 -2.64
C THR A 257 5.65 -12.56 -1.28
N ASN A 258 6.90 -12.42 -0.84
CA ASN A 258 7.25 -11.64 0.35
C ASN A 258 7.45 -10.17 -0.02
N HIS A 259 6.93 -9.24 0.79
CA HIS A 259 7.03 -7.80 0.57
C HIS A 259 7.83 -7.05 1.65
N THR A 260 8.43 -7.74 2.62
CA THR A 260 9.16 -7.10 3.72
C THR A 260 10.54 -7.70 3.93
N ILE A 261 11.50 -6.85 4.31
CA ILE A 261 12.85 -7.27 4.72
C ILE A 261 12.96 -7.30 6.25
N MET A 262 12.12 -6.54 6.93
CA MET A 262 12.16 -6.40 8.39
C MET A 262 11.61 -7.65 9.06
N ALA A 263 12.47 -8.44 9.69
CA ALA A 263 12.08 -9.70 10.34
C ALA A 263 11.03 -9.48 11.45
N GLU A 264 11.07 -8.34 12.14
CA GLU A 264 10.10 -7.92 13.15
C GLU A 264 8.72 -7.61 12.58
N ALA A 265 8.65 -7.29 11.28
CA ALA A 265 7.39 -7.02 10.57
C ALA A 265 6.77 -8.28 9.94
N LEU A 266 7.43 -9.44 10.04
CA LEU A 266 6.84 -10.72 9.63
C LEU A 266 5.70 -11.08 10.59
N GLU A 267 4.53 -11.28 10.02
CA GLU A 267 3.28 -11.49 10.75
C GLU A 267 3.29 -12.77 11.59
N LYS A 268 2.81 -12.65 12.83
CA LYS A 268 2.68 -13.75 13.78
C LYS A 268 1.36 -13.64 14.53
N TRP A 269 0.70 -14.76 14.74
CA TRP A 269 -0.52 -14.84 15.53
C TRP A 269 -0.35 -15.74 16.73
N PRO A 270 -0.80 -15.34 17.93
CA PRO A 270 -0.85 -16.24 19.08
C PRO A 270 -1.66 -17.49 18.75
N VAL A 271 -1.12 -18.68 19.03
CA VAL A 271 -1.82 -19.97 18.82
C VAL A 271 -3.21 -19.92 19.46
N ARG A 272 -3.30 -19.43 20.71
CA ARG A 272 -4.57 -19.29 21.42
C ARG A 272 -5.61 -18.48 20.65
N MET A 273 -5.20 -17.38 19.97
CA MET A 273 -6.12 -16.54 19.22
C MET A 273 -6.67 -17.29 17.99
N ILE A 274 -5.80 -18.01 17.27
CA ILE A 274 -6.25 -18.84 16.13
C ILE A 274 -7.16 -19.97 16.63
N GLU A 275 -6.84 -20.64 17.73
CA GLU A 275 -7.64 -21.71 18.32
C GLU A 275 -9.04 -21.21 18.72
N GLU A 276 -9.15 -20.02 19.33
CA GLU A 276 -10.42 -19.42 19.74
C GLU A 276 -11.27 -18.94 18.55
N VAL A 277 -10.65 -18.32 17.55
CA VAL A 277 -11.34 -17.70 16.42
C VAL A 277 -11.58 -18.67 15.28
N LEU A 278 -10.60 -19.54 15.01
CA LEU A 278 -10.53 -20.43 13.84
C LEU A 278 -10.12 -21.85 14.25
N PRO A 279 -10.88 -22.56 15.09
CA PRO A 279 -10.45 -23.82 15.71
C PRO A 279 -10.08 -24.91 14.71
N ARG A 280 -10.70 -24.96 13.53
CA ARG A 280 -10.33 -25.94 12.49
C ARG A 280 -9.03 -25.58 11.80
N MET A 281 -8.77 -24.29 11.56
CA MET A 281 -7.49 -23.81 11.01
C MET A 281 -6.33 -24.13 11.95
N ASP A 282 -6.52 -23.92 13.25
CA ASP A 282 -5.54 -24.29 14.27
C ASP A 282 -5.14 -25.78 14.19
N GLN A 283 -6.12 -26.69 14.10
CA GLN A 283 -5.85 -28.12 13.97
C GLN A 283 -5.08 -28.46 12.69
N ILE A 284 -5.44 -27.84 11.57
CA ILE A 284 -4.76 -28.08 10.28
C ILE A 284 -3.34 -27.52 10.30
N ILE A 285 -3.14 -26.32 10.83
CA ILE A 285 -1.82 -25.69 10.95
C ILE A 285 -0.90 -26.55 11.84
N LYS A 286 -1.39 -27.02 12.99
CA LYS A 286 -0.64 -27.93 13.89
C LYS A 286 -0.24 -29.22 13.17
N GLU A 287 -1.12 -29.79 12.35
CA GLU A 287 -0.84 -31.00 11.59
C GLU A 287 0.16 -30.75 10.43
N ILE A 288 0.08 -29.59 9.76
CA ILE A 288 1.07 -29.18 8.74
C ILE A 288 2.44 -29.04 9.40
N ASP A 289 2.53 -28.34 10.55
CA ASP A 289 3.76 -28.13 11.29
C ASP A 289 4.40 -29.46 11.73
N ARG A 290 3.58 -30.37 12.31
CA ARG A 290 4.03 -31.71 12.74
C ARG A 290 4.61 -32.51 11.57
N ARG A 291 3.87 -32.56 10.43
CA ARG A 291 4.29 -33.32 9.24
C ARG A 291 5.52 -32.71 8.59
N PHE A 292 5.64 -31.39 8.57
CA PHE A 292 6.84 -30.71 8.08
C PHE A 292 8.07 -31.12 8.89
N VAL A 293 8.00 -31.04 10.22
CA VAL A 293 9.12 -31.41 11.09
C VAL A 293 9.46 -32.89 10.94
N GLU A 294 8.48 -33.80 10.99
CA GLU A 294 8.70 -35.24 10.84
C GLU A 294 9.28 -35.61 9.48
N GLY A 295 8.78 -34.99 8.40
CA GLY A 295 9.26 -35.27 7.05
C GLY A 295 10.69 -34.78 6.78
N MET A 296 11.18 -33.84 7.58
CA MET A 296 12.53 -33.26 7.44
C MET A 296 13.52 -33.83 8.47
N GLN A 297 13.05 -34.61 9.44
CA GLN A 297 13.94 -35.28 10.40
C GLN A 297 14.92 -36.24 9.71
N GLY A 298 16.20 -36.17 10.12
CA GLY A 298 17.27 -36.96 9.51
C GLY A 298 17.77 -36.44 8.15
N VAL A 299 17.06 -35.48 7.52
CA VAL A 299 17.52 -34.79 6.32
C VAL A 299 18.24 -33.50 6.69
N HIS A 300 17.69 -32.77 7.66
CA HIS A 300 18.25 -31.51 8.14
C HIS A 300 18.54 -31.54 9.66
N PRO A 301 19.50 -30.73 10.16
CA PRO A 301 19.76 -30.63 11.60
C PRO A 301 18.54 -30.16 12.38
N GLN A 302 18.30 -30.73 13.56
CA GLN A 302 17.17 -30.38 14.42
C GLN A 302 17.11 -28.87 14.72
N ALA A 303 18.25 -28.23 15.00
CA ALA A 303 18.31 -26.79 15.25
C ALA A 303 17.83 -25.93 14.07
N LEU A 304 17.93 -26.40 12.83
CA LEU A 304 17.37 -25.74 11.65
C LEU A 304 15.85 -25.90 11.63
N LEU A 305 15.35 -27.12 11.91
CA LEU A 305 13.92 -27.40 11.97
C LEU A 305 13.22 -26.61 13.08
N ASP A 306 13.86 -26.46 14.23
CA ASP A 306 13.32 -25.68 15.36
C ASP A 306 13.12 -24.18 15.01
N ARG A 307 13.92 -23.64 14.07
CA ARG A 307 13.79 -22.26 13.59
C ARG A 307 12.87 -22.09 12.39
N THR A 308 12.56 -23.18 11.68
CA THR A 308 11.76 -23.13 10.44
C THR A 308 10.36 -23.71 10.58
N ARG A 309 10.05 -24.36 11.71
CA ARG A 309 8.69 -24.82 11.99
C ARG A 309 7.70 -23.65 12.02
N ILE A 310 6.41 -23.95 11.83
CA ILE A 310 5.36 -22.92 11.75
C ILE A 310 5.07 -22.34 13.14
N ILE A 311 5.05 -23.21 14.18
CA ILE A 311 4.70 -22.80 15.54
C ILE A 311 5.97 -22.71 16.37
N ILE A 312 6.33 -21.47 16.78
CA ILE A 312 7.49 -21.18 17.64
C ILE A 312 7.01 -20.26 18.76
N ASP A 313 7.36 -20.58 20.02
CA ASP A 313 7.04 -19.78 21.20
C ASP A 313 5.56 -19.41 21.31
N ASP A 314 4.67 -20.38 21.10
CA ASP A 314 3.21 -20.21 21.07
C ASP A 314 2.69 -19.17 20.04
N GLN A 315 3.49 -18.89 19.01
CA GLN A 315 3.12 -18.04 17.87
C GLN A 315 3.10 -18.85 16.58
N VAL A 316 2.09 -18.62 15.75
CA VAL A 316 2.03 -19.10 14.37
C VAL A 316 2.72 -18.09 13.47
N HIS A 317 3.81 -18.50 12.83
CA HIS A 317 4.58 -17.67 11.90
C HIS A 317 3.99 -17.79 10.49
N MET A 318 3.31 -16.74 10.05
CA MET A 318 2.56 -16.78 8.79
C MET A 318 3.46 -16.90 7.55
N ALA A 319 4.64 -16.29 7.57
CA ALA A 319 5.63 -16.47 6.49
C ALA A 319 6.11 -17.92 6.39
N HIS A 320 6.32 -18.60 7.52
CA HIS A 320 6.70 -20.01 7.55
C HIS A 320 5.60 -20.90 6.94
N LEU A 321 4.34 -20.64 7.32
CA LEU A 321 3.18 -21.33 6.75
C LEU A 321 3.11 -21.15 5.24
N ALA A 322 3.25 -19.91 4.76
CA ALA A 322 3.21 -19.57 3.34
C ALA A 322 4.33 -20.25 2.54
N ILE A 323 5.58 -20.26 3.08
CA ILE A 323 6.73 -20.87 2.42
C ILE A 323 6.58 -22.39 2.35
N ILE A 324 6.19 -23.03 3.46
CA ILE A 324 6.03 -24.50 3.52
C ILE A 324 4.92 -24.94 2.56
N GLY A 325 3.83 -24.17 2.48
CA GLY A 325 2.66 -24.45 1.64
C GLY A 325 2.77 -24.05 0.18
N SER A 326 3.86 -23.43 -0.26
CA SER A 326 4.00 -22.90 -1.63
C SER A 326 5.14 -23.56 -2.40
N HIS A 327 4.96 -23.74 -3.71
CA HIS A 327 6.02 -24.26 -4.59
C HIS A 327 7.05 -23.19 -4.99
N SER A 328 6.69 -21.91 -4.92
CA SER A 328 7.53 -20.77 -5.30
C SER A 328 7.44 -19.66 -4.25
N VAL A 329 8.59 -19.05 -3.96
CA VAL A 329 8.74 -17.91 -3.04
C VAL A 329 9.56 -16.84 -3.75
N ASN A 330 9.03 -15.64 -3.91
CA ASN A 330 9.80 -14.56 -4.52
C ASN A 330 9.85 -13.31 -3.66
N GLY A 331 10.96 -12.58 -3.81
CA GLY A 331 11.08 -11.19 -3.44
C GLY A 331 10.65 -10.27 -4.58
N VAL A 332 10.65 -8.95 -4.32
CA VAL A 332 10.07 -7.93 -5.21
C VAL A 332 11.09 -6.93 -5.79
N ALA A 333 12.36 -7.17 -5.55
CA ALA A 333 13.52 -6.55 -6.19
C ALA A 333 14.73 -7.49 -6.06
N LYS A 334 15.75 -7.29 -6.87
CA LYS A 334 16.92 -8.18 -6.87
C LYS A 334 17.59 -8.21 -5.49
N LEU A 335 17.92 -7.06 -4.91
CA LEU A 335 18.50 -6.96 -3.57
C LEU A 335 17.62 -7.64 -2.53
N HIS A 336 16.31 -7.37 -2.54
CA HIS A 336 15.37 -7.99 -1.63
C HIS A 336 15.42 -9.53 -1.71
N SER A 337 15.36 -10.07 -2.93
CA SER A 337 15.40 -11.52 -3.14
C SER A 337 16.72 -12.13 -2.69
N ASP A 338 17.83 -11.43 -2.84
CA ASP A 338 19.15 -11.86 -2.35
C ASP A 338 19.21 -11.81 -0.82
N LEU A 339 18.62 -10.78 -0.17
CA LEU A 339 18.50 -10.69 1.29
C LEU A 339 17.56 -11.74 1.88
N LEU A 340 16.49 -12.11 1.20
CA LEU A 340 15.66 -13.25 1.63
C LEU A 340 16.46 -14.55 1.70
N LYS A 341 17.36 -14.80 0.73
CA LYS A 341 18.20 -15.99 0.69
C LYS A 341 19.35 -15.97 1.70
N SER A 342 19.96 -14.79 1.91
CA SER A 342 21.19 -14.66 2.69
C SER A 342 20.95 -14.33 4.17
N VAL A 343 19.82 -13.66 4.51
CA VAL A 343 19.55 -13.11 5.85
C VAL A 343 18.17 -13.51 6.36
N VAL A 344 17.10 -12.96 5.78
CA VAL A 344 15.74 -12.96 6.40
C VAL A 344 15.13 -14.37 6.47
N LEU A 345 15.23 -15.14 5.38
CA LEU A 345 14.68 -16.47 5.21
C LEU A 345 15.77 -17.49 4.87
N HIS A 346 17.00 -17.21 5.28
CA HIS A 346 18.17 -18.05 4.97
C HIS A 346 17.95 -19.50 5.35
N ASP A 347 17.40 -19.77 6.52
CA ASP A 347 17.12 -21.13 7.00
C ASP A 347 16.16 -21.89 6.06
N PHE A 348 15.16 -21.21 5.52
CA PHE A 348 14.28 -21.80 4.50
C PHE A 348 14.96 -21.97 3.14
N TYR A 349 15.86 -21.06 2.77
CA TYR A 349 16.66 -21.22 1.56
C TYR A 349 17.55 -22.46 1.61
N LEU A 350 18.08 -22.80 2.80
CA LEU A 350 18.84 -24.06 2.98
C LEU A 350 17.96 -25.31 2.79
N ILE A 351 16.66 -25.25 3.14
CA ILE A 351 15.72 -26.37 2.98
C ILE A 351 15.18 -26.44 1.54
N TYR A 352 14.82 -25.30 0.97
CA TYR A 352 14.11 -25.21 -0.32
C TYR A 352 14.79 -24.24 -1.30
N PRO A 353 16.08 -24.43 -1.67
CA PRO A 353 16.79 -23.44 -2.50
C PRO A 353 16.12 -23.20 -3.87
N ALA A 354 15.48 -24.21 -4.44
CA ALA A 354 14.82 -24.11 -5.76
C ALA A 354 13.52 -23.29 -5.75
N ARG A 355 12.94 -23.03 -4.57
CA ARG A 355 11.69 -22.23 -4.49
C ARG A 355 11.94 -20.74 -4.60
N PHE A 356 13.15 -20.27 -4.23
CA PHE A 356 13.45 -18.84 -4.10
C PHE A 356 13.86 -18.20 -5.43
N ASN A 357 13.13 -17.17 -5.82
CA ASN A 357 13.40 -16.42 -7.05
C ASN A 357 13.11 -14.92 -6.87
N ASN A 358 13.37 -14.12 -7.91
CA ASN A 358 13.07 -12.69 -7.94
C ASN A 358 12.00 -12.38 -8.98
N LYS A 359 11.04 -11.54 -8.60
CA LYS A 359 10.11 -10.87 -9.49
C LYS A 359 10.07 -9.38 -9.14
N THR A 360 10.89 -8.60 -9.84
CA THR A 360 10.93 -7.16 -9.61
C THR A 360 9.56 -6.56 -9.84
N ASN A 361 9.11 -5.72 -8.90
CA ASN A 361 7.83 -5.03 -9.01
C ASN A 361 7.74 -4.19 -10.28
N GLY A 362 6.51 -3.99 -10.74
CA GLY A 362 6.17 -3.07 -11.81
C GLY A 362 4.98 -2.20 -11.44
N ILE A 363 4.73 -1.22 -12.28
CA ILE A 363 3.66 -0.23 -12.12
C ILE A 363 2.74 -0.25 -13.34
N ALA A 364 1.46 0.08 -13.13
CA ALA A 364 0.48 0.22 -14.22
C ALA A 364 0.80 1.47 -15.06
N GLN A 365 1.67 1.30 -16.08
CA GLN A 365 2.17 2.40 -16.90
C GLN A 365 1.06 3.19 -17.60
N ARG A 366 -0.04 2.53 -17.98
CA ARG A 366 -1.18 3.21 -18.59
C ARG A 366 -1.86 4.16 -17.62
N ARG A 367 -2.03 3.76 -16.35
CA ARG A 367 -2.54 4.66 -15.30
C ARG A 367 -1.56 5.81 -15.03
N TRP A 368 -0.29 5.49 -14.76
CA TRP A 368 0.67 6.47 -14.24
C TRP A 368 1.30 7.36 -15.30
N LEU A 369 1.15 7.04 -16.60
CA LEU A 369 1.60 7.88 -17.71
C LEU A 369 0.44 8.27 -18.64
N GLN A 370 -0.19 7.31 -19.29
CA GLN A 370 -1.20 7.61 -20.32
C GLN A 370 -2.42 8.34 -19.74
N LEU A 371 -2.90 7.96 -18.54
CA LEU A 371 -4.04 8.59 -17.88
C LEU A 371 -3.60 9.84 -17.09
N ALA A 372 -2.61 9.69 -16.19
CA ALA A 372 -2.24 10.74 -15.25
C ALA A 372 -1.43 11.88 -15.89
N ASN A 373 -0.67 11.62 -16.97
CA ASN A 373 0.20 12.60 -17.62
C ASN A 373 -0.06 12.72 -19.12
N GLN A 374 -1.26 13.16 -19.46
CA GLN A 374 -1.66 13.34 -20.86
C GLN A 374 -0.75 14.28 -21.65
N PRO A 375 -0.23 15.41 -21.09
CA PRO A 375 0.72 16.25 -21.79
C PRO A 375 1.97 15.48 -22.24
N LEU A 376 2.59 14.70 -21.36
CA LEU A 376 3.76 13.89 -21.69
C LEU A 376 3.41 12.76 -22.67
N ALA A 377 2.28 12.07 -22.45
CA ALA A 377 1.82 11.01 -23.36
C ALA A 377 1.67 11.51 -24.79
N LYS A 378 1.18 12.75 -24.97
CA LYS A 378 1.06 13.38 -26.29
C LYS A 378 2.44 13.64 -26.94
N VAL A 379 3.43 14.09 -26.17
CA VAL A 379 4.81 14.27 -26.65
C VAL A 379 5.38 12.93 -27.12
N LEU A 380 5.21 11.86 -26.33
CA LEU A 380 5.67 10.54 -26.67
C LEU A 380 5.02 10.01 -27.97
N ASP A 381 3.69 10.13 -28.10
CA ASP A 381 2.97 9.74 -29.32
C ASP A 381 3.51 10.45 -30.57
N GLN A 382 3.86 11.73 -30.44
CA GLN A 382 4.38 12.53 -31.55
C GLN A 382 5.84 12.18 -31.89
N SER A 383 6.64 11.79 -30.89
CA SER A 383 8.07 11.54 -31.06
C SER A 383 8.37 10.08 -31.46
N ILE A 384 7.78 9.12 -30.74
CA ILE A 384 8.09 7.69 -30.88
C ILE A 384 6.90 6.82 -31.36
N GLY A 385 5.76 7.45 -31.68
CA GLY A 385 4.53 6.75 -32.04
C GLY A 385 3.81 6.17 -30.81
N THR A 386 2.76 5.39 -31.03
CA THR A 386 1.84 4.91 -29.98
C THR A 386 2.14 3.49 -29.47
N SER A 387 3.14 2.80 -30.02
CA SER A 387 3.47 1.41 -29.70
C SER A 387 3.83 1.20 -28.21
N TRP A 388 4.45 2.19 -27.56
CA TRP A 388 4.79 2.15 -26.14
C TRP A 388 3.57 1.92 -25.21
N ARG A 389 2.35 2.18 -25.70
CA ARG A 389 1.13 1.97 -24.93
C ARG A 389 0.81 0.48 -24.77
N ASN A 390 1.22 -0.34 -25.73
CA ASN A 390 1.07 -1.79 -25.74
C ASN A 390 2.36 -2.51 -25.33
N ASP A 391 3.51 -1.99 -25.77
CA ASP A 391 4.83 -2.45 -25.35
C ASP A 391 5.62 -1.31 -24.68
N PRO A 392 5.61 -1.25 -23.34
CA PRO A 392 6.30 -0.19 -22.61
C PRO A 392 7.81 -0.14 -22.85
N LEU A 393 8.45 -1.21 -23.31
CA LEU A 393 9.86 -1.22 -23.65
C LEU A 393 10.17 -0.29 -24.84
N ASP A 394 9.20 0.03 -25.68
CA ASP A 394 9.33 0.99 -26.77
C ASP A 394 9.60 2.43 -26.30
N LEU A 395 9.39 2.75 -25.00
CA LEU A 395 9.86 4.01 -24.43
C LEU A 395 11.36 4.24 -24.65
N GLN A 396 12.15 3.18 -24.82
CA GLN A 396 13.57 3.29 -25.15
C GLN A 396 13.86 4.02 -26.47
N LEU A 397 12.91 4.05 -27.39
CA LEU A 397 13.01 4.79 -28.66
C LEU A 397 13.22 6.31 -28.42
N LEU A 398 12.79 6.80 -27.24
CA LEU A 398 12.98 8.19 -26.85
C LEU A 398 14.48 8.57 -26.75
N LYS A 399 15.38 7.62 -26.52
CA LYS A 399 16.84 7.84 -26.51
C LYS A 399 17.37 8.41 -27.84
N ASN A 400 16.68 8.15 -28.95
CA ASN A 400 17.05 8.71 -30.25
C ASN A 400 16.92 10.25 -30.31
N TYR A 401 16.16 10.82 -29.36
CA TYR A 401 15.89 12.26 -29.25
C TYR A 401 16.72 12.93 -28.13
N TYR A 402 17.76 12.25 -27.62
CA TYR A 402 18.60 12.74 -26.52
C TYR A 402 19.25 14.09 -26.77
N GLU A 403 19.57 14.41 -28.05
CA GLU A 403 20.12 15.70 -28.48
C GLU A 403 19.09 16.58 -29.23
N ASP A 404 17.82 16.18 -29.28
CA ASP A 404 16.77 16.93 -29.99
C ASP A 404 16.17 17.99 -29.06
N GLU A 405 16.58 19.25 -29.24
CA GLU A 405 16.15 20.40 -28.45
C GLU A 405 14.62 20.58 -28.47
N THR A 406 13.96 20.22 -29.57
CA THR A 406 12.50 20.36 -29.71
C THR A 406 11.78 19.38 -28.79
N VAL A 407 12.18 18.12 -28.79
CA VAL A 407 11.59 17.08 -27.93
C VAL A 407 11.91 17.35 -26.47
N LEU A 408 13.15 17.74 -26.15
CA LEU A 408 13.56 18.11 -24.80
C LEU A 408 12.69 19.25 -24.25
N GLN A 409 12.48 20.30 -25.06
CA GLN A 409 11.64 21.45 -24.69
C GLN A 409 10.18 21.03 -24.49
N GLN A 410 9.62 20.18 -25.37
CA GLN A 410 8.24 19.69 -25.24
C GLN A 410 8.02 18.87 -23.97
N ILE A 411 9.00 18.04 -23.57
CA ILE A 411 8.96 17.29 -22.29
C ILE A 411 8.95 18.28 -21.10
N ALA A 412 9.80 19.31 -21.15
CA ALA A 412 9.85 20.34 -20.12
C ALA A 412 8.55 21.14 -20.02
N GLU A 413 7.91 21.48 -21.16
CA GLU A 413 6.62 22.16 -21.21
C GLU A 413 5.49 21.29 -20.64
N ALA A 414 5.48 19.99 -20.93
CA ALA A 414 4.56 19.02 -20.33
C ALA A 414 4.70 18.99 -18.80
N LYS A 415 5.95 18.94 -18.29
CA LYS A 415 6.26 19.03 -16.86
C LYS A 415 5.74 20.33 -16.26
N MET A 416 6.04 21.46 -16.88
CA MET A 416 5.61 22.80 -16.41
C MET A 416 4.09 22.93 -16.37
N SER A 417 3.37 22.35 -17.33
CA SER A 417 1.90 22.31 -17.33
C SER A 417 1.36 21.60 -16.09
N ASN A 418 1.92 20.43 -15.76
CA ASN A 418 1.56 19.67 -14.56
C ASN A 418 1.91 20.42 -13.26
N LYS A 419 3.07 21.07 -13.20
CA LYS A 419 3.49 21.89 -12.05
C LYS A 419 2.53 23.05 -11.80
N ARG A 420 2.08 23.74 -12.84
CA ARG A 420 1.06 24.80 -12.71
C ARG A 420 -0.27 24.26 -12.22
N ALA A 421 -0.68 23.07 -12.67
CA ALA A 421 -1.90 22.43 -12.21
C ALA A 421 -1.81 22.05 -10.73
N LEU A 422 -0.68 21.44 -10.32
CA LEU A 422 -0.44 21.09 -8.92
C LEU A 422 -0.33 22.33 -8.02
N ALA A 423 0.33 23.42 -8.48
CA ALA A 423 0.43 24.66 -7.71
C ALA A 423 -0.96 25.26 -7.40
N ARG A 424 -1.89 25.26 -8.38
CA ARG A 424 -3.29 25.67 -8.14
C ARG A 424 -4.00 24.77 -7.15
N TYR A 425 -3.78 23.47 -7.25
CA TYR A 425 -4.35 22.49 -6.31
C TYR A 425 -3.84 22.73 -4.88
N ILE A 426 -2.53 22.91 -4.70
CA ILE A 426 -1.91 23.22 -3.40
C ILE A 426 -2.52 24.49 -2.82
N GLN A 427 -2.59 25.57 -3.59
CA GLN A 427 -3.16 26.83 -3.13
C GLN A 427 -4.63 26.66 -2.69
N HIS A 428 -5.42 25.92 -3.47
CA HIS A 428 -6.83 25.70 -3.16
C HIS A 428 -7.04 24.88 -1.88
N THR A 429 -6.21 23.86 -1.67
CA THR A 429 -6.40 22.91 -0.55
C THR A 429 -5.69 23.30 0.73
N THR A 430 -4.55 24.01 0.64
CA THR A 430 -3.71 24.37 1.79
C THR A 430 -3.60 25.87 2.04
N GLY A 431 -4.02 26.70 1.09
CA GLY A 431 -3.81 28.15 1.14
C GLY A 431 -2.37 28.59 0.82
N VAL A 432 -1.44 27.66 0.61
CA VAL A 432 -0.02 27.97 0.34
C VAL A 432 0.18 28.26 -1.16
N THR A 433 0.69 29.44 -1.47
CA THR A 433 1.10 29.78 -2.85
C THR A 433 2.51 29.26 -3.10
N VAL A 434 2.70 28.53 -4.18
CA VAL A 434 3.98 27.98 -4.61
C VAL A 434 4.31 28.40 -6.04
N ASP A 435 5.59 28.71 -6.30
CA ASP A 435 6.08 29.04 -7.64
C ASP A 435 6.30 27.75 -8.46
N PRO A 436 5.62 27.56 -9.60
CA PRO A 436 5.83 26.38 -10.43
C PRO A 436 7.22 26.34 -11.10
N THR A 437 8.01 27.41 -11.06
CA THR A 437 9.40 27.41 -11.56
C THR A 437 10.39 26.85 -10.53
N ALA A 438 10.03 26.83 -9.24
CA ALA A 438 10.83 26.22 -8.19
C ALA A 438 10.96 24.71 -8.40
N ILE A 439 11.98 24.06 -7.83
CA ILE A 439 12.10 22.60 -7.82
C ILE A 439 10.95 22.01 -6.98
N PHE A 440 10.15 21.11 -7.55
CA PHE A 440 9.16 20.35 -6.82
C PHE A 440 9.81 19.05 -6.33
N ASP A 441 10.22 19.07 -5.05
CA ASP A 441 10.87 17.97 -4.34
C ASP A 441 9.82 17.14 -3.60
N VAL A 442 9.64 15.88 -3.98
CA VAL A 442 8.45 15.10 -3.65
C VAL A 442 8.79 13.85 -2.85
N GLN A 443 8.22 13.75 -1.63
CA GLN A 443 8.27 12.56 -0.80
C GLN A 443 6.86 12.10 -0.42
N ILE A 444 6.25 11.26 -1.27
CA ILE A 444 4.88 10.78 -1.13
C ILE A 444 4.84 9.26 -0.90
N LYS A 445 4.68 8.86 0.35
CA LYS A 445 4.66 7.46 0.79
C LYS A 445 4.13 7.37 2.21
N ARG A 446 3.71 6.16 2.66
CA ARG A 446 3.37 5.95 4.08
C ARG A 446 4.47 6.51 4.97
N LEU A 447 4.10 7.18 6.05
CA LEU A 447 5.08 7.65 7.01
C LEU A 447 5.55 6.47 7.86
N HIS A 448 6.86 6.26 7.84
CA HIS A 448 7.53 5.23 8.63
C HIS A 448 8.97 5.66 8.89
N ALA A 449 9.50 5.35 10.08
CA ALA A 449 10.85 5.78 10.48
C ALA A 449 11.92 5.36 9.47
N TYR A 450 11.88 4.11 8.96
CA TYR A 450 12.88 3.61 8.00
C TYR A 450 12.84 4.32 6.63
N LYS A 451 11.70 4.95 6.25
CA LYS A 451 11.57 5.75 5.00
C LYS A 451 12.20 7.14 5.13
N ARG A 452 12.58 7.50 6.32
CA ARG A 452 13.41 8.67 6.70
C ARG A 452 12.88 10.02 6.25
N GLN A 453 11.54 10.23 6.30
CA GLN A 453 10.96 11.57 6.11
C GLN A 453 11.59 12.60 7.07
N LEU A 454 12.00 12.16 8.25
CA LEU A 454 12.71 12.98 9.21
C LEU A 454 14.08 13.46 8.67
N LEU A 455 14.81 12.66 7.89
CA LEU A 455 16.07 13.07 7.25
C LEU A 455 15.86 14.22 6.26
N ASN A 456 14.78 14.14 5.46
CA ASN A 456 14.39 15.23 4.57
C ASN A 456 14.03 16.50 5.36
N LEU A 457 13.26 16.35 6.45
CA LEU A 457 12.91 17.47 7.33
C LEU A 457 14.15 18.12 7.99
N MET A 458 15.14 17.33 8.39
CA MET A 458 16.41 17.83 8.93
C MET A 458 17.19 18.63 7.88
N HIS A 459 17.18 18.20 6.63
CA HIS A 459 17.76 18.97 5.51
C HIS A 459 17.01 20.27 5.26
N ILE A 460 15.69 20.28 5.29
CA ILE A 460 14.88 21.49 5.18
C ILE A 460 15.23 22.50 6.29
N LEU A 461 15.38 22.05 7.53
CA LEU A 461 15.79 22.89 8.64
C LEU A 461 17.20 23.46 8.43
N LYS A 462 18.15 22.65 7.92
CA LYS A 462 19.50 23.12 7.56
C LYS A 462 19.42 24.25 6.52
N LEU A 463 18.68 24.07 5.43
CA LEU A 463 18.50 25.11 4.43
C LEU A 463 17.86 26.38 4.99
N TYR A 464 16.84 26.21 5.83
CA TYR A 464 16.19 27.33 6.54
C TYR A 464 17.20 28.13 7.36
N PHE A 465 18.03 27.47 8.14
CA PHE A 465 19.06 28.13 8.94
C PHE A 465 20.13 28.80 8.09
N GLU A 466 20.52 28.20 6.97
CA GLU A 466 21.49 28.82 6.03
C GLU A 466 20.95 30.14 5.46
N VAL A 467 19.67 30.18 5.06
CA VAL A 467 19.07 31.43 4.56
C VAL A 467 18.88 32.46 5.69
N LYS A 468 18.58 32.02 6.91
CA LYS A 468 18.48 32.95 8.07
C LYS A 468 19.83 33.58 8.41
N ASP A 469 20.91 32.80 8.33
CA ASP A 469 22.27 33.29 8.62
C ASP A 469 22.83 34.13 7.45
N ASP A 470 22.55 33.72 6.22
CA ASP A 470 22.96 34.44 5.00
C ASP A 470 21.79 34.54 3.99
N PRO A 471 21.03 35.65 4.02
CA PRO A 471 19.95 35.87 3.03
C PRO A 471 20.41 35.90 1.57
N THR A 472 21.72 36.00 1.31
CA THR A 472 22.32 35.96 -0.03
C THR A 472 22.67 34.55 -0.49
N ALA A 473 22.52 33.54 0.38
CA ALA A 473 22.75 32.15 0.01
C ALA A 473 22.07 31.76 -1.30
N THR A 474 22.84 31.18 -2.21
CA THR A 474 22.39 30.89 -3.57
C THR A 474 22.08 29.41 -3.74
N PHE A 475 20.83 29.05 -3.79
CA PHE A 475 20.32 27.78 -4.31
C PHE A 475 19.02 28.06 -5.07
N HIS A 476 18.62 27.12 -5.93
CA HIS A 476 17.38 27.28 -6.68
C HIS A 476 16.16 27.17 -5.74
N PRO A 477 15.13 28.02 -5.85
CA PRO A 477 13.95 27.93 -5.02
C PRO A 477 13.34 26.52 -5.04
N ARG A 478 12.89 26.04 -3.87
CA ARG A 478 12.43 24.66 -3.72
C ARG A 478 11.13 24.57 -2.93
N VAL A 479 10.23 23.72 -3.43
CA VAL A 479 8.97 23.36 -2.78
C VAL A 479 9.07 21.90 -2.37
N PHE A 480 9.19 21.64 -1.07
CA PHE A 480 9.16 20.29 -0.50
C PHE A 480 7.72 19.86 -0.31
N ILE A 481 7.32 18.79 -1.01
CA ILE A 481 5.95 18.29 -1.02
C ILE A 481 5.90 16.92 -0.34
N PHE A 482 5.27 16.88 0.83
CA PHE A 482 4.99 15.66 1.55
C PHE A 482 3.55 15.19 1.32
N GLY A 483 3.36 13.88 1.23
CA GLY A 483 2.06 13.25 1.26
C GLY A 483 2.21 11.90 1.96
N ALA A 484 1.53 11.73 3.09
CA ALA A 484 1.71 10.55 3.91
C ALA A 484 0.46 10.19 4.72
N LYS A 485 0.40 8.93 5.16
CA LYS A 485 -0.49 8.42 6.19
C LYS A 485 0.33 7.56 7.15
N ALA A 486 0.03 7.64 8.44
CA ALA A 486 0.58 6.78 9.48
C ALA A 486 -0.45 5.70 9.85
N ALA A 487 0.02 4.53 10.29
CA ALA A 487 -0.85 3.55 10.92
C ALA A 487 -1.48 4.13 12.20
N PRO A 488 -2.72 3.78 12.56
CA PRO A 488 -3.42 4.35 13.71
C PRO A 488 -2.66 4.23 15.03
N SER A 489 -1.98 3.12 15.26
CA SER A 489 -1.18 2.82 16.46
C SER A 489 0.25 3.37 16.43
N TYR A 490 0.73 3.91 15.29
CA TYR A 490 2.12 4.34 15.14
C TYR A 490 2.33 5.80 15.58
N HIS A 491 2.42 6.04 16.89
CA HIS A 491 2.50 7.38 17.48
C HIS A 491 3.70 8.18 17.00
N TYR A 492 4.89 7.58 16.95
CA TYR A 492 6.10 8.24 16.45
C TYR A 492 5.95 8.78 15.02
N ALA A 493 5.31 8.00 14.13
CA ALA A 493 5.01 8.48 12.78
C ALA A 493 4.06 9.69 12.78
N LYS A 494 3.06 9.69 13.67
CA LYS A 494 2.14 10.84 13.83
C LYS A 494 2.88 12.07 14.37
N SER A 495 3.83 11.89 15.29
CA SER A 495 4.70 12.96 15.80
C SER A 495 5.52 13.60 14.67
N ILE A 496 6.09 12.81 13.76
CA ILE A 496 6.80 13.32 12.59
C ILE A 496 5.86 14.11 11.67
N ILE A 497 4.63 13.64 11.41
CA ILE A 497 3.64 14.38 10.60
C ILE A 497 3.37 15.75 11.23
N LYS A 498 3.13 15.81 12.54
CA LYS A 498 2.89 17.07 13.23
C LYS A 498 4.09 18.01 13.08
N VAL A 499 5.30 17.52 13.31
CA VAL A 499 6.50 18.35 13.20
C VAL A 499 6.73 18.84 11.77
N ILE A 500 6.45 18.04 10.74
CA ILE A 500 6.50 18.52 9.34
C ILE A 500 5.54 19.70 9.14
N ASN A 501 4.32 19.63 9.67
CA ASN A 501 3.34 20.70 9.54
C ASN A 501 3.75 21.97 10.33
N GLU A 502 4.33 21.83 11.52
CA GLU A 502 4.80 22.98 12.30
C GLU A 502 6.03 23.63 11.65
N VAL A 503 6.93 22.85 11.05
CA VAL A 503 8.03 23.39 10.24
C VAL A 503 7.51 24.07 8.98
N ALA A 504 6.48 23.53 8.34
CA ALA A 504 5.81 24.18 7.20
C ALA A 504 5.22 25.53 7.62
N ASN A 505 4.53 25.59 8.76
CA ASN A 505 3.99 26.83 9.29
C ASN A 505 5.11 27.86 9.59
N LEU A 506 6.20 27.42 10.22
CA LEU A 506 7.35 28.28 10.53
C LEU A 506 7.96 28.89 9.26
N ILE A 507 8.26 28.04 8.26
CA ILE A 507 8.97 28.44 7.04
C ILE A 507 8.07 29.24 6.10
N ASN A 508 6.84 28.79 5.88
CA ASN A 508 5.96 29.41 4.87
C ASN A 508 5.51 30.84 5.25
N HIS A 509 5.55 31.18 6.54
CA HIS A 509 5.19 32.51 7.04
C HIS A 509 6.40 33.40 7.38
N ASP A 510 7.63 32.93 7.15
CA ASP A 510 8.84 33.72 7.38
C ASP A 510 9.21 34.51 6.11
N GLU A 511 8.82 35.78 6.06
CA GLU A 511 9.10 36.68 4.93
C GLU A 511 10.61 36.88 4.69
N THR A 512 11.47 36.60 5.69
CA THR A 512 12.92 36.85 5.56
C THR A 512 13.63 35.86 4.65
N ILE A 513 13.01 34.72 4.35
CA ILE A 513 13.57 33.71 3.43
C ILE A 513 13.24 33.97 1.94
N ASN A 514 12.46 35.03 1.64
CA ASN A 514 12.10 35.45 0.28
C ASN A 514 11.58 34.30 -0.63
N ASP A 515 10.69 33.47 -0.10
CA ASP A 515 10.08 32.32 -0.78
C ASP A 515 11.07 31.31 -1.39
N LYS A 516 12.33 31.31 -0.95
CA LYS A 516 13.33 30.34 -1.39
C LYS A 516 12.98 28.90 -1.04
N ILE A 517 12.23 28.71 0.06
CA ILE A 517 11.79 27.42 0.55
C ILE A 517 10.30 27.49 0.85
N LYS A 518 9.56 26.53 0.36
CA LYS A 518 8.18 26.24 0.78
C LYS A 518 8.06 24.79 1.18
N VAL A 519 7.27 24.52 2.20
CA VAL A 519 6.98 23.17 2.68
C VAL A 519 5.48 22.94 2.64
N VAL A 520 5.05 21.87 2.01
CA VAL A 520 3.63 21.53 1.83
C VAL A 520 3.39 20.11 2.28
N PHE A 521 2.43 19.90 3.16
CA PHE A 521 1.92 18.59 3.51
C PHE A 521 0.52 18.41 2.90
N LEU A 522 0.37 17.47 1.98
CA LEU A 522 -0.91 17.16 1.35
C LEU A 522 -1.59 16.03 2.10
N GLU A 523 -2.72 16.34 2.71
CA GLU A 523 -3.52 15.43 3.52
C GLU A 523 -4.15 14.31 2.69
N ASN A 524 -4.52 13.23 3.37
CA ASN A 524 -5.25 12.10 2.80
C ASN A 524 -4.63 11.55 1.51
N TYR A 525 -3.30 11.40 1.49
CA TYR A 525 -2.58 10.84 0.34
C TYR A 525 -3.22 9.52 -0.13
N ASN A 526 -3.64 9.49 -1.39
CA ASN A 526 -4.31 8.38 -2.05
C ASN A 526 -3.95 8.35 -3.56
N VAL A 527 -4.50 7.38 -4.29
CA VAL A 527 -4.21 7.22 -5.74
C VAL A 527 -4.60 8.46 -6.54
N SER A 528 -5.75 9.07 -6.29
CA SER A 528 -6.21 10.26 -7.03
C SER A 528 -5.31 11.47 -6.80
N LEU A 529 -4.80 11.63 -5.58
CA LEU A 529 -3.84 12.69 -5.26
C LEU A 529 -2.46 12.38 -5.88
N ALA A 530 -2.02 11.12 -5.86
CA ALA A 530 -0.79 10.69 -6.49
C ALA A 530 -0.77 10.98 -8.01
N GLU A 531 -1.90 10.80 -8.70
CA GLU A 531 -2.06 11.11 -10.13
C GLU A 531 -1.86 12.59 -10.45
N LYS A 532 -2.03 13.49 -9.48
CA LYS A 532 -1.76 14.94 -9.63
C LYS A 532 -0.31 15.30 -9.29
N ILE A 533 0.27 14.65 -8.26
CA ILE A 533 1.61 15.00 -7.77
C ILE A 533 2.69 14.42 -8.67
N ILE A 534 2.60 13.13 -9.03
CA ILE A 534 3.66 12.40 -9.74
C ILE A 534 4.05 13.05 -11.07
N PRO A 535 3.10 13.47 -11.94
CA PRO A 535 3.45 14.16 -13.20
C PRO A 535 4.19 15.50 -13.00
N ALA A 536 3.96 16.16 -11.86
CA ALA A 536 4.51 17.47 -11.55
C ALA A 536 5.86 17.42 -10.81
N ALA A 537 6.28 16.27 -10.34
CA ALA A 537 7.51 16.13 -9.55
C ALA A 537 8.78 16.34 -10.38
N ASP A 538 9.70 17.16 -9.90
CA ASP A 538 11.06 17.29 -10.45
C ASP A 538 12.00 16.30 -9.76
N VAL A 539 11.90 16.16 -8.44
CA VAL A 539 12.74 15.31 -7.60
C VAL A 539 11.88 14.25 -6.91
N SER A 540 12.40 13.03 -6.88
CA SER A 540 11.82 11.84 -6.28
C SER A 540 12.65 11.41 -5.08
N GLU A 541 12.09 11.50 -3.86
CA GLU A 541 12.75 11.13 -2.61
C GLU A 541 12.58 9.64 -2.30
N GLN A 542 13.66 8.86 -2.47
CA GLN A 542 13.72 7.42 -2.23
C GLN A 542 14.85 7.10 -1.25
N ILE A 543 14.74 7.66 -0.05
CA ILE A 543 15.82 7.80 0.93
C ILE A 543 15.71 6.86 2.13
N SER A 544 15.06 5.70 1.99
CA SER A 544 15.06 4.65 3.02
C SER A 544 16.48 4.27 3.44
N LEU A 545 16.64 3.76 4.66
CA LEU A 545 17.92 3.14 5.02
C LEU A 545 18.14 1.89 4.16
N ALA A 546 19.31 1.75 3.57
CA ALA A 546 19.66 0.56 2.78
C ALA A 546 19.36 -0.73 3.56
N SER A 547 18.83 -1.74 2.90
CA SER A 547 18.32 -3.00 3.46
C SER A 547 16.96 -2.92 4.16
N LYS A 548 16.16 -1.86 3.98
CA LYS A 548 14.85 -1.73 4.65
C LYS A 548 13.66 -1.68 3.69
N GLU A 549 13.79 -1.01 2.54
CA GLU A 549 12.73 -1.00 1.52
C GLU A 549 12.88 -2.20 0.58
N ALA A 550 11.92 -3.10 0.57
CA ALA A 550 11.98 -4.31 -0.26
C ALA A 550 12.07 -3.99 -1.76
N SER A 551 11.35 -3.01 -2.24
CA SER A 551 11.37 -2.56 -3.64
C SER A 551 11.09 -1.06 -3.76
N GLY A 552 9.96 -0.60 -3.21
CA GLY A 552 9.33 0.63 -3.61
C GLY A 552 8.61 0.48 -4.96
N THR A 553 7.64 1.35 -5.20
CA THR A 553 6.95 1.53 -6.49
C THR A 553 6.81 3.00 -6.86
N SER A 554 6.84 3.90 -5.88
CA SER A 554 6.84 5.35 -6.15
C SER A 554 8.08 5.80 -6.92
N ASN A 555 9.24 5.17 -6.70
CA ASN A 555 10.46 5.34 -7.47
C ASN A 555 10.22 5.12 -8.98
N MET A 556 9.56 4.02 -9.34
CA MET A 556 9.23 3.68 -10.74
C MET A 556 8.19 4.65 -11.34
N LYS A 557 7.16 5.05 -10.58
CA LYS A 557 6.13 5.98 -11.03
C LYS A 557 6.69 7.38 -11.31
N LEU A 558 7.53 7.86 -10.43
CA LEU A 558 8.21 9.16 -10.55
C LEU A 558 9.24 9.14 -11.69
N MET A 559 10.04 8.07 -11.81
CA MET A 559 10.95 7.83 -12.94
C MET A 559 10.20 7.86 -14.29
N LEU A 560 9.07 7.17 -14.41
CA LEU A 560 8.25 7.14 -15.63
C LEU A 560 7.76 8.53 -16.03
N ASN A 561 7.63 9.43 -15.07
CA ASN A 561 7.22 10.82 -15.27
C ASN A 561 8.39 11.81 -15.34
N GLY A 562 9.62 11.30 -15.48
CA GLY A 562 10.83 12.10 -15.70
C GLY A 562 11.34 12.85 -14.47
N ALA A 563 10.96 12.44 -13.26
CA ALA A 563 11.55 12.96 -12.03
C ALA A 563 12.95 12.37 -11.81
N VAL A 564 13.87 13.19 -11.32
CA VAL A 564 15.23 12.76 -10.96
C VAL A 564 15.21 12.22 -9.53
N THR A 565 15.74 11.01 -9.33
CA THR A 565 15.67 10.34 -8.04
C THR A 565 16.89 10.67 -7.18
N ILE A 566 16.65 11.09 -5.94
CA ILE A 566 17.65 11.05 -4.85
C ILE A 566 17.40 9.76 -4.09
N ALA A 567 18.39 8.90 -4.02
CA ALA A 567 18.20 7.54 -3.53
C ALA A 567 19.39 6.98 -2.76
N THR A 568 19.07 6.09 -1.85
CA THR A 568 20.00 5.10 -1.32
C THR A 568 20.03 3.86 -2.21
N LEU A 569 21.08 3.05 -2.09
CA LEU A 569 21.18 1.74 -2.75
C LEU A 569 20.30 0.71 -2.01
N ASP A 570 18.98 0.87 -2.14
CA ASP A 570 17.96 0.05 -1.49
C ASP A 570 16.84 -0.33 -2.46
N GLY A 571 16.25 -1.50 -2.27
CA GLY A 571 15.16 -2.00 -3.08
C GLY A 571 15.41 -1.92 -4.60
N ALA A 572 14.42 -1.45 -5.34
CA ALA A 572 14.51 -1.31 -6.79
C ALA A 572 15.32 -0.08 -7.26
N ASN A 573 15.79 0.79 -6.34
CA ASN A 573 16.64 1.93 -6.72
C ASN A 573 17.95 1.47 -7.40
N ILE A 574 18.46 0.29 -7.01
CA ILE A 574 19.66 -0.30 -7.64
C ILE A 574 19.37 -0.64 -9.10
N GLU A 575 18.24 -1.31 -9.37
CA GLU A 575 17.86 -1.70 -10.73
C GLU A 575 17.50 -0.47 -11.59
N ILE A 576 16.96 0.59 -10.96
CA ILE A 576 16.75 1.90 -11.63
C ILE A 576 18.07 2.51 -12.00
N ARG A 577 19.02 2.63 -11.06
CA ARG A 577 20.38 3.13 -11.34
C ARG A 577 21.05 2.35 -12.48
N ASP A 578 20.98 1.03 -12.45
CA ASP A 578 21.55 0.16 -13.47
C ASP A 578 20.90 0.36 -14.85
N ALA A 579 19.62 0.79 -14.89
CA ALA A 579 18.90 1.04 -16.13
C ALA A 579 19.22 2.41 -16.74
N ILE A 580 19.47 3.45 -15.92
CA ILE A 580 19.62 4.84 -16.38
C ILE A 580 21.06 5.35 -16.33
N GLY A 581 21.96 4.71 -15.59
CA GLY A 581 23.34 5.16 -15.35
C GLY A 581 23.48 6.09 -14.14
N ASP A 582 24.66 6.10 -13.53
CA ASP A 582 24.95 6.86 -12.31
C ASP A 582 24.81 8.39 -12.49
N GLU A 583 24.97 8.89 -13.71
CA GLU A 583 24.84 10.31 -14.06
C GLU A 583 23.40 10.83 -14.05
N ASN A 584 22.41 9.93 -14.06
CA ASN A 584 20.98 10.27 -14.16
C ASN A 584 20.20 10.05 -12.85
N ILE A 585 20.92 9.79 -11.75
CA ILE A 585 20.38 9.56 -10.40
C ILE A 585 21.37 10.11 -9.36
N ALA A 586 20.85 10.56 -8.21
CA ALA A 586 21.71 11.08 -7.13
C ALA A 586 21.76 10.05 -5.97
N ILE A 587 22.73 9.13 -6.03
CA ILE A 587 22.95 8.12 -4.98
C ILE A 587 23.71 8.72 -3.80
N PHE A 588 23.31 8.32 -2.57
CA PHE A 588 23.96 8.71 -1.31
C PHE A 588 23.81 7.64 -0.22
N GLY A 589 24.53 7.83 0.88
CA GLY A 589 24.34 7.13 2.15
C GLY A 589 25.00 5.76 2.20
N LEU A 590 24.78 5.08 3.33
CA LEU A 590 25.31 3.77 3.62
C LEU A 590 24.79 2.72 2.61
N THR A 591 25.67 1.79 2.27
CA THR A 591 25.29 0.55 1.57
C THR A 591 24.69 -0.47 2.56
N GLU A 592 24.04 -1.48 2.03
CA GLU A 592 23.51 -2.60 2.83
C GLU A 592 24.61 -3.28 3.65
N GLU A 593 25.77 -3.53 3.03
CA GLU A 593 26.91 -4.17 3.70
C GLU A 593 27.41 -3.33 4.89
N GLU A 594 27.53 -2.00 4.72
CA GLU A 594 27.94 -1.08 5.78
C GLU A 594 26.94 -1.07 6.94
N VAL A 595 25.63 -1.09 6.63
CA VAL A 595 24.57 -1.18 7.66
C VAL A 595 24.70 -2.46 8.48
N TYR A 596 24.87 -3.61 7.81
CA TYR A 596 25.06 -4.89 8.52
C TYR A 596 26.37 -4.95 9.29
N GLN A 597 27.44 -4.30 8.82
CA GLN A 597 28.69 -4.17 9.58
C GLN A 597 28.48 -3.38 10.88
N TYR A 598 27.74 -2.26 10.84
CA TYR A 598 27.38 -1.50 12.04
C TYR A 598 26.57 -2.35 13.03
N TYR A 599 25.59 -3.13 12.56
CA TYR A 599 24.82 -4.03 13.41
C TYR A 599 25.69 -5.13 14.04
N ALA A 600 26.58 -5.74 13.27
CA ALA A 600 27.47 -6.80 13.73
C ALA A 600 28.50 -6.30 14.75
N GLN A 601 29.08 -5.13 14.50
CA GLN A 601 30.15 -4.55 15.34
C GLN A 601 29.57 -3.77 16.53
N ARG A 602 28.29 -3.36 16.47
CA ARG A 602 27.61 -2.54 17.50
C ARG A 602 28.37 -1.27 17.86
N ASN A 603 29.01 -0.62 16.87
CA ASN A 603 29.91 0.51 17.06
C ASN A 603 29.34 1.84 16.56
N TYR A 604 28.07 1.91 16.15
CA TYR A 604 27.39 3.16 15.84
C TYR A 604 27.07 3.94 17.09
N SER A 605 27.40 5.23 17.08
CA SER A 605 27.06 6.19 18.14
C SER A 605 26.50 7.47 17.51
N ALA A 606 25.21 7.63 17.54
CA ALA A 606 24.52 8.85 17.07
C ALA A 606 25.01 10.08 17.84
N TYR A 607 25.25 9.93 19.16
CA TYR A 607 25.76 11.01 20.00
C TYR A 607 27.13 11.51 19.55
N ALA A 608 28.02 10.63 19.07
CA ALA A 608 29.32 11.03 18.57
C ALA A 608 29.24 11.90 17.29
N TYR A 609 28.30 11.57 16.39
CA TYR A 609 28.03 12.43 15.22
C TYR A 609 27.45 13.78 15.63
N TYR A 610 26.48 13.79 16.54
CA TYR A 610 25.90 15.01 17.07
C TYR A 610 26.93 15.88 17.78
N GLU A 611 27.75 15.32 18.68
CA GLU A 611 28.73 16.08 19.48
C GLU A 611 29.84 16.73 18.63
N SER A 612 30.22 16.08 17.53
CA SER A 612 31.32 16.55 16.66
C SER A 612 30.88 17.53 15.57
N ASP A 613 29.57 17.75 15.38
CA ASP A 613 29.04 18.49 14.24
C ASP A 613 28.10 19.64 14.65
N PRO A 614 28.53 20.89 14.56
CA PRO A 614 27.71 22.04 14.92
C PRO A 614 26.42 22.19 14.08
N VAL A 615 26.42 21.74 12.82
CA VAL A 615 25.23 21.77 11.95
C VAL A 615 24.19 20.77 12.45
N LEU A 616 24.63 19.54 12.73
CA LEU A 616 23.75 18.52 13.33
C LEU A 616 23.24 18.95 14.69
N GLN A 617 24.10 19.55 15.54
CA GLN A 617 23.65 20.08 16.83
C GLN A 617 22.53 21.08 16.68
N ARG A 618 22.68 22.05 15.78
CA ARG A 618 21.66 23.08 15.54
C ARG A 618 20.35 22.48 15.05
N VAL A 619 20.41 21.59 14.08
CA VAL A 619 19.23 20.94 13.50
C VAL A 619 18.52 20.05 14.53
N VAL A 620 19.26 19.22 15.27
CA VAL A 620 18.69 18.33 16.28
C VAL A 620 18.14 19.09 17.47
N ASN A 621 18.82 20.16 17.92
CA ASN A 621 18.34 20.98 19.02
C ASN A 621 17.07 21.76 18.69
N ALA A 622 16.84 22.10 17.42
CA ALA A 622 15.63 22.79 16.98
C ALA A 622 14.34 22.03 17.34
N PHE A 623 14.41 20.71 17.53
CA PHE A 623 13.25 19.91 17.99
C PHE A 623 12.89 20.17 19.47
N ILE A 624 13.80 20.73 20.29
CA ILE A 624 13.57 20.88 21.74
C ILE A 624 13.81 22.30 22.29
N ASP A 625 14.46 23.19 21.55
CA ASP A 625 14.89 24.51 22.04
C ASP A 625 13.84 25.63 21.84
N GLY A 626 12.69 25.31 21.24
CA GLY A 626 11.62 26.26 20.95
C GLY A 626 11.72 26.93 19.58
N THR A 627 12.71 26.60 18.75
CA THR A 627 12.82 27.08 17.37
C THR A 627 11.59 26.71 16.55
N ILE A 628 11.10 25.46 16.70
CA ILE A 628 9.86 24.99 16.08
C ILE A 628 8.76 25.10 17.14
N PRO A 629 7.71 25.92 16.91
CA PRO A 629 6.63 26.08 17.88
C PRO A 629 5.75 24.83 17.99
N ASN A 630 5.03 24.68 19.09
CA ASN A 630 3.94 23.71 19.32
C ASN A 630 4.33 22.21 19.27
N ILE A 631 5.61 21.85 19.37
CA ILE A 631 6.11 20.46 19.27
C ILE A 631 6.78 19.95 20.55
N GLN A 632 6.45 20.49 21.71
CA GLN A 632 7.17 20.17 22.97
C GLN A 632 7.22 18.67 23.27
N VAL A 633 6.16 17.94 23.00
CA VAL A 633 6.06 16.49 23.21
C VAL A 633 6.72 15.74 22.04
N GLU A 634 6.30 16.04 20.85
CA GLU A 634 6.72 15.36 19.62
C GLU A 634 8.20 15.62 19.31
N GLY A 635 8.65 16.87 19.52
CA GLY A 635 10.05 17.24 19.36
C GLY A 635 10.95 16.52 20.35
N ARG A 636 10.48 16.35 21.61
CA ARG A 636 11.19 15.56 22.62
C ARG A 636 11.29 14.09 22.24
N GLU A 637 10.20 13.50 21.71
CA GLU A 637 10.19 12.13 21.22
C GLU A 637 11.19 11.94 20.09
N ILE A 638 11.23 12.87 19.12
CA ILE A 638 12.19 12.84 18.01
C ILE A 638 13.63 12.99 18.52
N PHE A 639 13.89 13.95 19.39
CA PHE A 639 15.22 14.16 19.98
C PHE A 639 15.71 12.91 20.74
N ASP A 640 14.83 12.30 21.55
CA ASP A 640 15.16 11.08 22.27
C ASP A 640 15.40 9.89 21.31
N SER A 641 14.65 9.77 20.22
CA SER A 641 14.86 8.72 19.22
C SER A 641 16.24 8.84 18.54
N LEU A 642 16.68 10.07 18.27
CA LEU A 642 17.98 10.33 17.63
C LEU A 642 19.14 10.11 18.60
N LEU A 643 19.07 10.59 19.84
CA LEU A 643 20.22 10.60 20.74
C LEU A 643 20.14 9.55 21.86
N LYS A 644 19.00 9.43 22.53
CA LYS A 644 18.83 8.48 23.65
C LYS A 644 18.70 7.04 23.16
N TYR A 645 17.96 6.83 22.05
CA TYR A 645 17.75 5.52 21.43
C TYR A 645 18.68 5.25 20.25
N ASN A 646 19.71 6.11 20.09
CA ASN A 646 20.84 5.91 19.18
C ASN A 646 20.49 5.81 17.72
N ASP A 647 19.47 6.58 17.25
CA ASP A 647 19.15 6.78 15.83
C ASP A 647 19.14 5.46 15.03
N GLU A 648 18.15 4.63 15.26
CA GLU A 648 18.00 3.28 14.70
C GLU A 648 18.21 3.21 13.17
N TYR A 649 17.87 4.30 12.45
CA TYR A 649 17.91 4.35 10.98
C TYR A 649 19.04 5.22 10.42
N PHE A 650 20.10 5.48 11.19
CA PHE A 650 21.34 6.14 10.77
C PHE A 650 21.15 7.52 10.09
N LEU A 651 20.17 8.30 10.55
CA LEU A 651 19.90 9.64 10.01
C LEU A 651 21.12 10.55 10.16
N LEU A 652 21.72 10.58 11.35
CA LEU A 652 22.86 11.44 11.65
C LEU A 652 24.11 11.03 10.87
N ARG A 653 24.28 9.72 10.59
CA ARG A 653 25.40 9.19 9.79
C ARG A 653 25.28 9.59 8.32
N ASP A 654 24.07 9.55 7.78
CA ASP A 654 23.82 9.81 6.35
C ASP A 654 23.51 11.28 6.04
N PHE A 655 23.34 12.14 7.06
CA PHE A 655 22.85 13.51 6.92
C PHE A 655 23.65 14.33 5.90
N HIS A 656 24.99 14.37 6.01
CA HIS A 656 25.81 15.16 5.09
C HIS A 656 25.82 14.56 3.68
N ALA A 657 25.89 13.24 3.57
CA ALA A 657 25.83 12.57 2.26
C ALA A 657 24.49 12.88 1.54
N TYR A 658 23.39 12.98 2.30
CA TYR A 658 22.11 13.41 1.77
C TYR A 658 22.10 14.88 1.36
N CYS A 659 22.65 15.78 2.19
CA CYS A 659 22.79 17.19 1.84
C CYS A 659 23.62 17.40 0.57
N ASP A 660 24.71 16.63 0.39
CA ASP A 660 25.55 16.66 -0.80
C ASP A 660 24.80 16.15 -2.04
N ALA A 661 23.94 15.12 -1.90
CA ALA A 661 23.09 14.65 -2.99
C ALA A 661 22.06 15.70 -3.39
N GLN A 662 21.45 16.37 -2.44
CA GLN A 662 20.53 17.49 -2.67
C GLN A 662 21.23 18.66 -3.39
N HIS A 663 22.44 18.97 -3.00
CA HIS A 663 23.23 20.02 -3.65
C HIS A 663 23.61 19.66 -5.09
N ARG A 664 23.97 18.40 -5.37
CA ARG A 664 24.22 17.92 -6.74
C ARG A 664 23.00 18.06 -7.63
N VAL A 665 21.82 17.78 -7.10
CA VAL A 665 20.53 17.95 -7.80
C VAL A 665 20.24 19.43 -8.06
N ASP A 666 20.50 20.30 -7.09
CA ASP A 666 20.36 21.76 -7.26
C ASP A 666 21.22 22.29 -8.43
N ILE A 667 22.51 21.90 -8.48
CA ILE A 667 23.43 22.25 -9.56
C ILE A 667 22.93 21.71 -10.92
N ALA A 668 22.45 20.46 -10.95
CA ALA A 668 21.96 19.84 -12.18
C ALA A 668 20.70 20.52 -12.70
N TYR A 669 19.81 20.97 -11.81
CA TYR A 669 18.57 21.67 -12.20
C TYR A 669 18.84 23.04 -12.82
N GLN A 670 19.89 23.75 -12.38
CA GLN A 670 20.30 25.04 -12.94
C GLN A 670 20.86 24.92 -14.36
N ASP A 671 21.38 23.76 -14.74
CA ASP A 671 21.71 23.42 -16.13
C ASP A 671 20.49 22.80 -16.81
N THR A 672 19.62 23.66 -17.34
CA THR A 672 18.33 23.27 -17.94
C THR A 672 18.46 22.18 -19.00
N HIS A 673 19.48 22.27 -19.87
CA HIS A 673 19.69 21.30 -20.94
C HIS A 673 20.09 19.92 -20.38
N ARG A 674 20.99 19.90 -19.41
CA ARG A 674 21.39 18.69 -18.71
C ARG A 674 20.22 18.08 -17.97
N TRP A 675 19.40 18.89 -17.28
CA TRP A 675 18.23 18.43 -16.53
C TRP A 675 17.19 17.76 -17.43
N GLN A 676 16.90 18.36 -18.60
CA GLN A 676 16.01 17.79 -19.58
C GLN A 676 16.49 16.43 -20.10
N LYS A 677 17.78 16.29 -20.36
CA LYS A 677 18.39 15.00 -20.76
C LYS A 677 18.28 13.94 -19.68
N ILE A 678 18.53 14.29 -18.41
CA ILE A 678 18.34 13.37 -17.29
C ILE A 678 16.89 12.92 -17.21
N SER A 679 15.93 13.86 -17.31
CA SER A 679 14.51 13.54 -17.32
C SER A 679 14.12 12.60 -18.46
N LEU A 680 14.58 12.87 -19.69
CA LEU A 680 14.37 12.01 -20.85
C LEU A 680 14.90 10.61 -20.62
N MET A 681 16.12 10.46 -20.07
CA MET A 681 16.73 9.15 -19.80
C MET A 681 15.96 8.34 -18.76
N ASN A 682 15.40 9.00 -17.75
CA ASN A 682 14.51 8.36 -16.79
C ASN A 682 13.25 7.82 -17.48
N ILE A 683 12.56 8.63 -18.27
CA ILE A 683 11.35 8.21 -19.00
C ILE A 683 11.67 7.04 -19.96
N ALA A 684 12.74 7.17 -20.75
CA ALA A 684 13.11 6.20 -21.77
C ALA A 684 13.39 4.80 -21.21
N ASN A 685 13.88 4.70 -19.99
CA ASN A 685 14.23 3.41 -19.37
C ASN A 685 13.14 2.88 -18.41
N ALA A 686 12.05 3.61 -18.21
CA ALA A 686 11.02 3.23 -17.23
C ALA A 686 10.16 2.03 -17.68
N GLY A 687 10.12 1.70 -18.97
CA GLY A 687 9.33 0.58 -19.50
C GLY A 687 9.69 -0.77 -18.89
N LYS A 688 10.93 -0.97 -18.48
CA LYS A 688 11.41 -2.16 -17.75
C LYS A 688 10.64 -2.42 -16.45
N PHE A 689 10.10 -1.36 -15.83
CA PHE A 689 9.35 -1.42 -14.57
C PHE A 689 7.84 -1.35 -14.77
N SER A 690 7.36 -1.76 -15.94
CA SER A 690 5.91 -1.86 -16.20
C SER A 690 5.30 -3.09 -15.53
N ALA A 691 4.04 -2.99 -15.10
CA ALA A 691 3.29 -4.13 -14.59
C ALA A 691 3.13 -5.22 -15.66
N ASP A 692 3.03 -4.84 -16.92
CA ASP A 692 2.95 -5.81 -18.03
C ASP A 692 4.17 -6.74 -18.07
N GLU A 693 5.38 -6.18 -17.90
CA GLU A 693 6.62 -6.95 -17.86
C GLU A 693 6.72 -7.83 -16.61
N THR A 694 6.36 -7.28 -15.46
CA THR A 694 6.32 -8.02 -14.20
C THR A 694 5.35 -9.21 -14.27
N VAL A 695 4.14 -9.00 -14.80
CA VAL A 695 3.13 -10.06 -14.90
C VAL A 695 3.55 -11.13 -15.90
N ARG A 696 4.21 -10.78 -17.02
CA ARG A 696 4.79 -11.77 -17.94
C ARG A 696 5.80 -12.69 -17.23
N ASN A 697 6.64 -12.11 -16.36
CA ASN A 697 7.61 -12.89 -15.59
C ASN A 697 6.92 -13.84 -14.58
N TYR A 698 5.85 -13.39 -13.89
CA TYR A 698 5.04 -14.26 -13.03
C TYR A 698 4.37 -15.37 -13.83
N ALA A 699 3.75 -15.03 -14.97
CA ALA A 699 3.05 -15.98 -15.84
C ALA A 699 3.98 -17.08 -16.35
N ALA A 700 5.16 -16.72 -16.85
CA ALA A 700 6.11 -17.66 -17.40
C ALA A 700 6.75 -18.56 -16.33
N ASP A 701 7.23 -17.98 -15.23
CA ASP A 701 8.11 -18.68 -14.31
C ASP A 701 7.37 -19.38 -13.15
N ILE A 702 6.20 -18.82 -12.72
CA ILE A 702 5.50 -19.27 -11.51
C ILE A 702 4.15 -19.87 -11.85
N TRP A 703 3.30 -19.14 -12.58
CA TRP A 703 1.95 -19.62 -12.89
C TRP A 703 1.89 -20.58 -14.07
N GLN A 704 2.92 -20.56 -14.92
CA GLN A 704 3.03 -21.40 -16.13
C GLN A 704 1.81 -21.27 -17.05
N ILE A 705 1.42 -20.02 -17.31
CA ILE A 705 0.32 -19.67 -18.20
C ILE A 705 0.82 -18.83 -19.38
N ASP A 706 0.29 -19.10 -20.56
CA ASP A 706 0.59 -18.33 -21.76
C ASP A 706 -0.31 -17.10 -21.85
N PRO A 707 0.21 -15.95 -22.33
CA PRO A 707 -0.61 -14.79 -22.64
C PRO A 707 -1.69 -15.12 -23.68
N LEU A 708 -2.93 -14.77 -23.41
CA LEU A 708 -4.05 -15.03 -24.33
C LEU A 708 -3.92 -14.31 -25.68
N PHE A 709 -3.12 -13.24 -25.75
CA PHE A 709 -2.87 -12.47 -26.99
C PHE A 709 -2.11 -13.23 -28.08
N ALA A 710 -1.35 -14.26 -27.71
CA ALA A 710 -0.61 -15.07 -28.69
C ALA A 710 -1.53 -15.75 -29.71
N HIS A 711 -2.83 -15.80 -29.47
CA HIS A 711 -3.82 -16.47 -30.30
C HIS A 711 -4.85 -15.52 -30.96
N ILE A 712 -4.81 -14.21 -30.69
CA ILE A 712 -5.66 -13.24 -31.37
C ILE A 712 -4.95 -12.79 -32.65
N LYS A 713 -5.32 -13.36 -33.78
CA LYS A 713 -5.00 -12.78 -35.10
C LYS A 713 -5.54 -11.34 -35.08
N GLU A 714 -4.70 -10.37 -35.45
CA GLU A 714 -5.16 -9.01 -35.70
C GLU A 714 -6.43 -9.05 -36.53
N PRO A 715 -7.50 -8.33 -36.15
CA PRO A 715 -8.66 -8.21 -36.99
C PRO A 715 -8.18 -7.59 -38.31
N ASN A 716 -8.39 -8.28 -39.41
CA ASN A 716 -8.06 -7.78 -40.75
C ASN A 716 -8.70 -6.38 -40.88
N ALA A 717 -7.90 -5.34 -41.05
CA ALA A 717 -8.36 -3.98 -41.27
C ALA A 717 -9.37 -3.83 -42.41
N ALA A 718 -9.52 -4.88 -43.25
CA ALA A 718 -10.50 -4.99 -44.32
C ALA A 718 -11.91 -5.35 -43.84
N SER A 719 -12.13 -5.82 -42.59
CA SER A 719 -13.46 -6.20 -42.12
C SER A 719 -14.22 -5.08 -41.37
N LEU A 720 -13.58 -3.93 -41.14
CA LEU A 720 -14.22 -2.77 -40.52
C LEU A 720 -14.88 -1.78 -41.47
N THR A 721 -14.87 -2.08 -42.80
CA THR A 721 -15.50 -1.23 -43.83
C THR A 721 -16.83 -1.76 -44.33
N GLU A 722 -17.34 -2.89 -43.88
CA GLU A 722 -18.67 -3.36 -44.27
C GLU A 722 -19.69 -3.22 -43.14
N SER A 723 -20.66 -2.35 -43.45
CA SER A 723 -22.01 -2.23 -42.90
C SER A 723 -22.19 -1.39 -41.61
N VAL A 724 -22.12 -0.08 -41.77
CA VAL A 724 -23.12 0.80 -41.14
C VAL A 724 -24.19 1.06 -42.22
N PRO A 725 -25.43 0.58 -42.07
CA PRO A 725 -26.49 1.02 -42.96
C PRO A 725 -26.75 2.51 -42.75
N PRO A 726 -27.04 3.28 -43.81
CA PRO A 726 -27.36 4.70 -43.66
C PRO A 726 -28.63 4.84 -42.80
N LEU A 727 -28.59 5.71 -41.80
CA LEU A 727 -29.79 6.17 -41.10
C LEU A 727 -30.75 6.72 -42.19
N GLY A 728 -31.84 6.00 -42.42
CA GLY A 728 -32.92 6.46 -43.27
C GLY A 728 -33.56 7.68 -42.69
N ASN A 729 -33.60 8.74 -43.49
CA ASN A 729 -34.60 9.81 -43.32
C ASN A 729 -35.97 9.20 -43.59
N ASP A 730 -36.82 9.11 -42.55
CA ASP A 730 -38.25 9.39 -42.61
C ASP A 730 -38.76 9.54 -41.19
#